data_3a56f204a09426c7268c6a47f895fca2
#
_entry.id   3a56f204a09426c7268c6a47f895fca2
#
_cell.length_a   1.000
_cell.length_b   1.000
_cell.length_c   1.000
_cell.angle_alpha   90.00
_cell.angle_beta   90.00
_cell.angle_gamma   90.00
#
_symmetry.space_group_name_H-M   'P 1'
#
loop_
_entity.id
_entity.type
_entity.pdbx_description
1 polymer ?
#
loop_
_entity_poly.entity_id
_entity_poly.type
_entity_poly.pdbx_seq_one_letter_code
_entity_poly.pdbx_strand_id
1 'polypeptide(L)'
;MAVQSGLDERFERITAGVPDLADERLGDVLRDRYGLAAASLRPLAGETDRNTHVVDGDGAEYVLKVSGPADRRAIEFQAALLAHLAEHDPGLVVPRTVPDVSGAPVTSVRDGGRDLPVRLLTWVPGVPLAEVGRRSPELLADVGGAAGRLAAATAAFVHPDPPAPHYWEFPHADAVLEASLGHVTEPELRDAATALGDRFGPLLAARLRELPTAVVHHDLNAFNVLVRREGGRRRVSGVIDFGDALPTARIADLAVLASSVMRGADQPLTVAATLAAAYHAACPLSEEELDLLFPLIAVRSATVAVTAARLDAERRHGDPRHRSAAAADLVRSLAAVPPELGRATVRHACGLPAHPASPAVATWLAGNAASAVPPVEGTLTAVDLGASSDVFDGVDPREHGALRTAATTEILARRPAVAVGRHGEPRFLEPGRRHDGGPDEPANVHLGIDLFAGAGTSVRAPLPGVVEEPTAGVDLVLLHEPADGVRFRTLYTGLTGAAAPGENIEAGATIGRIAPSTELPPHVRVQVAAAPLDGWAAVPEGVPYSESALWQGLFPDPTPLLGTQDAVAAWTPVIGRSLQGRRTHLPDSHPMYFQRPIAMARARDTRFYDEEGRSYLDALNNVTLVGHGHPRLVNVAARQLSRLNTNTRFVYDELTEYAERLTATLPDGLDVVYFVNSGSEANDLALRMSRYLTKRDDIVIIDDAYHGYTSVVSDVSPSRYKHYGKPDTTHPTPVPDRYRGAYGYDDPDAGAKYAQHVIDEFDRLAAEGRAPAAYLFEALLAGGGQVVLPPGYLAPIFAAARERGALTIADEVQVGFGRLGEAFWGFQTQGPDVVPDFVTMGKAMGNGFPVAAMVTTREISRAFDPTGRFFSTYGGNPVACAVGLELLKVVDDEGLQHNALVVGQYLRDRLTALADRHPLIGDVRGQGFYSGVEFVLDRDTKEPASKETLLICERLKDRGVLVYPTGPAWNILKLKPPLTFTRADADDFTDTLDDVLETGW
;
A
#
# COMPACT_ATOMS: atom_id res chain seq x y z
N MET A 1 -13.68 47.04 -11.06
CA MET A 1 -13.48 47.57 -12.42
C MET A 1 -12.24 46.94 -13.08
N ALA A 2 -11.06 47.02 -12.48
CA ALA A 2 -9.84 46.44 -13.10
C ALA A 2 -9.89 44.93 -13.30
N VAL A 3 -10.41 44.16 -12.36
CA VAL A 3 -10.57 42.72 -12.46
C VAL A 3 -11.63 42.35 -13.49
N GLN A 4 -12.74 43.05 -13.55
CA GLN A 4 -13.78 42.86 -14.55
C GLN A 4 -13.23 43.17 -15.95
N SER A 5 -12.46 44.24 -16.11
CA SER A 5 -11.78 44.60 -17.37
C SER A 5 -10.79 43.50 -17.79
N GLY A 6 -9.99 42.96 -16.85
CA GLY A 6 -9.04 41.87 -17.11
C GLY A 6 -9.71 40.55 -17.50
N LEU A 7 -10.83 40.22 -16.86
CA LEU A 7 -11.67 39.07 -17.24
C LEU A 7 -12.24 39.26 -18.65
N ASP A 8 -12.77 40.48 -18.93
CA ASP A 8 -13.39 40.77 -20.23
C ASP A 8 -12.31 40.78 -21.34
N GLU A 9 -11.10 41.34 -21.10
CA GLU A 9 -9.98 41.28 -22.04
C GLU A 9 -9.52 39.84 -22.36
N ARG A 10 -9.48 38.98 -21.36
CA ARG A 10 -9.12 37.55 -21.63
C ARG A 10 -10.23 36.88 -22.42
N PHE A 11 -11.48 37.10 -22.09
CA PHE A 11 -12.60 36.56 -22.85
C PHE A 11 -12.59 37.05 -24.30
N GLU A 12 -12.19 38.31 -24.52
CA GLU A 12 -11.99 38.84 -25.87
C GLU A 12 -10.83 38.12 -26.58
N ARG A 13 -9.71 37.86 -25.93
CA ARG A 13 -8.59 37.12 -26.51
C ARG A 13 -8.96 35.66 -26.88
N ILE A 14 -9.65 34.97 -26.00
CA ILE A 14 -10.16 33.59 -26.28
C ILE A 14 -11.16 33.61 -27.45
N THR A 15 -11.98 34.65 -27.54
CA THR A 15 -12.97 34.78 -28.62
C THR A 15 -12.37 35.32 -29.93
N ALA A 16 -11.23 36.00 -29.89
CA ALA A 16 -10.51 36.46 -31.09
C ALA A 16 -9.93 35.31 -31.91
N GLY A 17 -9.86 34.12 -31.33
CA GLY A 17 -9.44 32.89 -31.97
C GLY A 17 -7.91 32.76 -32.12
N VAL A 18 -7.49 31.53 -32.26
CA VAL A 18 -6.09 31.14 -32.54
C VAL A 18 -5.75 31.60 -33.97
N PRO A 19 -4.52 32.16 -34.24
CA PRO A 19 -4.09 32.49 -35.60
C PRO A 19 -4.24 31.29 -36.55
N ASP A 20 -4.97 31.47 -37.63
CA ASP A 20 -5.21 30.42 -38.62
C ASP A 20 -4.21 30.54 -39.79
N LEU A 21 -3.05 29.95 -39.60
CA LEU A 21 -1.99 29.85 -40.62
C LEU A 21 -1.96 28.46 -41.23
N ALA A 22 -2.02 28.39 -42.58
CA ALA A 22 -1.94 27.11 -43.28
C ALA A 22 -0.58 26.43 -43.00
N ASP A 23 -0.55 25.10 -42.98
CA ASP A 23 0.65 24.31 -42.70
C ASP A 23 1.80 24.59 -43.70
N GLU A 24 1.45 24.88 -44.97
CA GLU A 24 2.40 25.30 -46.02
C GLU A 24 3.14 26.59 -45.59
N ARG A 25 2.41 27.55 -45.01
CA ARG A 25 2.96 28.79 -44.50
C ARG A 25 3.84 28.59 -43.26
N LEU A 26 3.47 27.67 -42.38
CA LEU A 26 4.29 27.28 -41.22
C LEU A 26 5.60 26.63 -41.69
N GLY A 27 5.54 25.80 -42.74
CA GLY A 27 6.73 25.22 -43.38
C GLY A 27 7.67 26.28 -43.96
N ASP A 28 7.14 27.35 -44.61
CA ASP A 28 7.92 28.48 -45.06
C ASP A 28 8.61 29.19 -43.87
N VAL A 29 7.90 29.48 -42.82
CA VAL A 29 8.45 30.09 -41.60
C VAL A 29 9.62 29.28 -41.02
N LEU A 30 9.47 27.96 -40.95
CA LEU A 30 10.53 27.05 -40.43
C LEU A 30 11.77 27.13 -41.37
N ARG A 31 11.59 27.10 -42.67
CA ARG A 31 12.70 27.19 -43.62
C ARG A 31 13.39 28.56 -43.57
N ASP A 32 12.60 29.63 -43.70
CA ASP A 32 13.15 30.99 -43.92
C ASP A 32 13.68 31.60 -42.62
N ARG A 33 13.07 31.26 -41.48
CA ARG A 33 13.43 31.85 -40.18
C ARG A 33 14.32 30.93 -39.32
N TYR A 34 14.21 29.62 -39.44
CA TYR A 34 14.97 28.67 -38.59
C TYR A 34 15.90 27.78 -39.38
N GLY A 35 15.85 27.82 -40.73
CA GLY A 35 16.70 26.96 -41.57
C GLY A 35 16.32 25.47 -41.47
N LEU A 36 15.11 25.15 -41.05
CA LEU A 36 14.64 23.78 -40.79
C LEU A 36 13.67 23.33 -41.89
N ALA A 37 13.88 22.11 -42.39
CA ALA A 37 12.95 21.43 -43.28
C ALA A 37 12.08 20.47 -42.45
N ALA A 38 10.78 20.80 -42.32
CA ALA A 38 9.87 19.94 -41.55
C ALA A 38 9.55 18.65 -42.32
N ALA A 39 9.73 17.48 -41.69
CA ALA A 39 9.28 16.19 -42.18
C ALA A 39 7.79 15.96 -41.83
N SER A 40 7.32 16.46 -40.66
CA SER A 40 5.90 16.46 -40.32
C SER A 40 5.50 17.68 -39.47
N LEU A 41 4.24 18.08 -39.64
CA LEU A 41 3.60 19.15 -38.85
C LEU A 41 2.30 18.59 -38.27
N ARG A 42 2.11 18.69 -36.96
CA ARG A 42 0.90 18.24 -36.27
C ARG A 42 0.36 19.34 -35.35
N PRO A 43 -0.87 19.78 -35.51
CA PRO A 43 -1.44 20.77 -34.61
C PRO A 43 -1.54 20.25 -33.17
N LEU A 44 -1.23 21.12 -32.21
CA LEU A 44 -1.42 20.91 -30.80
C LEU A 44 -2.53 21.82 -30.26
N ALA A 45 -3.13 21.46 -29.16
CA ALA A 45 -4.11 22.31 -28.47
C ALA A 45 -3.45 23.60 -27.99
N GLY A 46 -4.19 24.72 -28.07
CA GLY A 46 -3.79 26.04 -27.56
C GLY A 46 -5.01 26.93 -27.39
N GLU A 47 -5.03 27.77 -26.34
CA GLU A 47 -6.14 28.71 -26.09
C GLU A 47 -6.00 29.98 -26.97
N THR A 48 -4.82 30.51 -27.05
CA THR A 48 -4.53 31.78 -27.72
C THR A 48 -3.47 31.68 -28.79
N ASP A 49 -2.60 30.67 -28.71
CA ASP A 49 -1.51 30.41 -29.65
C ASP A 49 -1.81 29.28 -30.60
N ARG A 50 -1.41 29.40 -31.87
CA ARG A 50 -1.28 28.29 -32.78
C ARG A 50 -0.04 27.49 -32.39
N ASN A 51 -0.25 26.36 -31.73
CA ASN A 51 0.81 25.44 -31.37
C ASN A 51 0.90 24.33 -32.41
N THR A 52 2.12 24.03 -32.90
CA THR A 52 2.35 22.99 -33.89
C THR A 52 3.56 22.16 -33.47
N HIS A 53 3.38 20.85 -33.36
CA HIS A 53 4.48 19.90 -33.18
C HIS A 53 5.19 19.75 -34.53
N VAL A 54 6.49 19.91 -34.51
CA VAL A 54 7.35 19.87 -35.72
C VAL A 54 8.36 18.73 -35.54
N VAL A 55 8.49 17.88 -36.55
CA VAL A 55 9.61 16.93 -36.66
C VAL A 55 10.40 17.35 -37.86
N ASP A 56 11.71 17.54 -37.74
CA ASP A 56 12.59 17.90 -38.86
C ASP A 56 13.06 16.64 -39.63
N GLY A 57 13.87 16.88 -40.66
CA GLY A 57 14.38 15.80 -41.53
C GLY A 57 15.34 14.84 -40.84
N ASP A 58 15.94 15.22 -39.73
CA ASP A 58 16.87 14.42 -38.93
C ASP A 58 16.16 13.74 -37.70
N GLY A 59 14.85 13.97 -37.57
CA GLY A 59 14.02 13.40 -36.50
C GLY A 59 14.02 14.19 -35.19
N ALA A 60 14.61 15.38 -35.15
CA ALA A 60 14.51 16.25 -33.97
C ALA A 60 13.12 16.89 -33.87
N GLU A 61 12.65 17.04 -32.64
CA GLU A 61 11.28 17.46 -32.34
C GLU A 61 11.23 18.84 -31.71
N TYR A 62 10.25 19.66 -32.14
CA TYR A 62 10.06 21.05 -31.68
C TYR A 62 8.59 21.39 -31.55
N VAL A 63 8.33 22.54 -30.88
CA VAL A 63 7.01 23.21 -30.87
C VAL A 63 7.16 24.59 -31.51
N LEU A 64 6.49 24.79 -32.64
CA LEU A 64 6.35 26.11 -33.23
C LEU A 64 5.10 26.77 -32.65
N LYS A 65 5.29 27.92 -31.99
CA LYS A 65 4.20 28.76 -31.45
C LYS A 65 4.06 30.03 -32.28
N VAL A 66 2.86 30.25 -32.78
CA VAL A 66 2.47 31.51 -33.42
C VAL A 66 1.44 32.19 -32.53
N SER A 67 1.80 33.31 -31.94
CA SER A 67 0.95 34.03 -31.00
C SER A 67 0.06 35.04 -31.73
N GLY A 68 -1.13 35.34 -31.16
CA GLY A 68 -1.95 36.46 -31.61
C GLY A 68 -1.21 37.80 -31.45
N PRO A 69 -1.86 38.93 -31.71
CA PRO A 69 -1.28 40.24 -31.47
C PRO A 69 -1.08 40.47 -29.97
N ALA A 70 -0.13 39.76 -29.39
CA ALA A 70 0.24 39.79 -28.01
C ALA A 70 1.35 40.82 -27.74
N ASP A 71 1.53 41.19 -26.50
CA ASP A 71 2.63 42.03 -26.07
C ASP A 71 3.97 41.24 -26.28
N ARG A 72 4.74 41.68 -27.27
CA ARG A 72 6.05 41.11 -27.58
C ARG A 72 6.98 41.03 -26.37
N ARG A 73 6.83 41.98 -25.41
CA ARG A 73 7.61 42.03 -24.18
C ARG A 73 7.36 40.80 -23.30
N ALA A 74 6.10 40.35 -23.21
CA ALA A 74 5.78 39.15 -22.42
C ALA A 74 6.46 37.88 -23.01
N ILE A 75 6.55 37.82 -24.35
CA ILE A 75 7.21 36.71 -25.04
C ILE A 75 8.74 36.79 -24.86
N GLU A 76 9.34 37.96 -24.89
CA GLU A 76 10.77 38.17 -24.64
C GLU A 76 11.13 37.86 -23.17
N PHE A 77 10.27 38.23 -22.21
CA PHE A 77 10.39 37.83 -20.82
C PHE A 77 10.41 36.31 -20.65
N GLN A 78 9.48 35.60 -21.29
CA GLN A 78 9.43 34.13 -21.26
C GLN A 78 10.71 33.49 -21.85
N ALA A 79 11.22 34.05 -22.97
CA ALA A 79 12.46 33.53 -23.56
C ALA A 79 13.66 33.74 -22.62
N ALA A 80 13.74 34.87 -21.94
CA ALA A 80 14.77 35.12 -20.92
C ALA A 80 14.64 34.21 -19.71
N LEU A 81 13.42 33.94 -19.24
CA LEU A 81 13.17 32.99 -18.15
C LEU A 81 13.59 31.57 -18.51
N LEU A 82 13.22 31.10 -19.69
CA LEU A 82 13.60 29.76 -20.16
C LEU A 82 15.12 29.61 -20.31
N ALA A 83 15.81 30.63 -20.79
CA ALA A 83 17.27 30.66 -20.86
C ALA A 83 17.91 30.60 -19.46
N HIS A 84 17.39 31.37 -18.49
CA HIS A 84 17.83 31.34 -17.12
C HIS A 84 17.65 29.99 -16.46
N LEU A 85 16.49 29.33 -16.63
CA LEU A 85 16.21 28.00 -16.08
C LEU A 85 17.15 26.93 -16.66
N ALA A 86 17.45 27.00 -17.97
CA ALA A 86 18.36 26.06 -18.60
C ALA A 86 19.80 26.17 -18.08
N GLU A 87 20.20 27.35 -17.61
CA GLU A 87 21.54 27.61 -17.05
C GLU A 87 21.60 27.22 -15.57
N HIS A 88 20.57 27.54 -14.77
CA HIS A 88 20.60 27.41 -13.31
C HIS A 88 20.14 26.03 -12.80
N ASP A 89 19.27 25.32 -13.51
CA ASP A 89 18.94 23.94 -13.23
C ASP A 89 18.83 23.09 -14.53
N PRO A 90 19.97 22.68 -15.12
CA PRO A 90 19.96 21.85 -16.32
C PRO A 90 19.30 20.46 -16.14
N GLY A 91 19.10 20.03 -14.90
CA GLY A 91 18.40 18.79 -14.57
C GLY A 91 16.87 18.93 -14.56
N LEU A 92 16.33 20.17 -14.51
CA LEU A 92 14.92 20.44 -14.73
C LEU A 92 14.68 20.64 -16.23
N VAL A 93 13.99 19.68 -16.85
CA VAL A 93 13.71 19.76 -18.27
C VAL A 93 12.57 20.76 -18.51
N VAL A 94 12.90 21.83 -19.23
CA VAL A 94 11.95 22.84 -19.70
C VAL A 94 12.18 23.09 -21.21
N PRO A 95 11.20 23.60 -21.95
CA PRO A 95 11.40 23.95 -23.35
C PRO A 95 12.54 24.97 -23.49
N ARG A 96 13.42 24.78 -24.46
CA ARG A 96 14.48 25.74 -24.80
C ARG A 96 14.11 26.52 -26.05
N THR A 97 14.32 27.82 -26.02
CA THR A 97 14.10 28.64 -27.20
C THR A 97 15.17 28.33 -28.27
N VAL A 98 14.74 28.00 -29.46
CA VAL A 98 15.63 27.85 -30.63
C VAL A 98 15.70 29.21 -31.32
N PRO A 99 16.88 29.84 -31.39
CA PRO A 99 17.04 31.15 -32.06
C PRO A 99 16.80 31.02 -33.57
N ASP A 100 16.31 32.09 -34.18
CA ASP A 100 16.20 32.18 -35.63
C ASP A 100 17.58 32.31 -36.28
N VAL A 101 17.62 32.31 -37.62
CA VAL A 101 18.87 32.44 -38.40
C VAL A 101 19.62 33.75 -38.14
N SER A 102 19.01 34.76 -37.54
CA SER A 102 19.66 35.99 -37.12
C SER A 102 20.18 35.92 -35.66
N GLY A 103 19.88 34.84 -34.93
CA GLY A 103 20.21 34.68 -33.51
C GLY A 103 19.11 35.25 -32.56
N ALA A 104 17.99 35.68 -33.09
CA ALA A 104 16.90 36.24 -32.26
C ALA A 104 16.04 35.10 -31.66
N PRO A 105 15.69 35.17 -30.36
CA PRO A 105 14.83 34.16 -29.70
C PRO A 105 13.36 34.25 -30.14
N VAL A 106 12.95 35.39 -30.66
CA VAL A 106 11.56 35.65 -31.13
C VAL A 106 11.63 36.36 -32.49
N THR A 107 10.93 35.76 -33.47
CA THR A 107 10.80 36.36 -34.79
C THR A 107 9.33 36.74 -35.04
N SER A 108 9.00 37.19 -36.27
CA SER A 108 7.59 37.49 -36.63
C SER A 108 7.28 37.01 -38.05
N VAL A 109 6.01 36.74 -38.29
CA VAL A 109 5.46 36.47 -39.61
C VAL A 109 4.29 37.42 -39.86
N ARG A 110 4.23 37.95 -41.12
CA ARG A 110 3.15 38.83 -41.54
C ARG A 110 2.00 38.03 -42.11
N ASP A 111 0.82 38.21 -41.51
CA ASP A 111 -0.41 37.58 -41.96
C ASP A 111 -1.58 38.58 -41.91
N GLY A 112 -2.32 38.73 -43.00
CA GLY A 112 -3.47 39.62 -43.11
C GLY A 112 -3.15 41.10 -42.72
N GLY A 113 -1.92 41.53 -42.95
CA GLY A 113 -1.45 42.90 -42.56
C GLY A 113 -1.04 43.02 -41.06
N ARG A 114 -1.13 41.97 -40.27
CA ARG A 114 -0.70 41.93 -38.85
C ARG A 114 0.65 41.22 -38.72
N ASP A 115 1.51 41.69 -37.82
CA ASP A 115 2.74 41.07 -37.44
C ASP A 115 2.46 40.10 -36.27
N LEU A 116 2.59 38.79 -36.53
CA LEU A 116 2.38 37.75 -35.53
C LEU A 116 3.73 37.29 -34.99
N PRO A 117 3.96 37.35 -33.68
CA PRO A 117 5.16 36.79 -33.05
C PRO A 117 5.24 35.28 -33.24
N VAL A 118 6.46 34.80 -33.57
CA VAL A 118 6.76 33.38 -33.78
C VAL A 118 7.97 32.99 -32.93
N ARG A 119 7.87 31.83 -32.30
CA ARG A 119 8.99 31.23 -31.57
C ARG A 119 9.02 29.75 -31.78
N LEU A 120 10.22 29.19 -31.83
CA LEU A 120 10.46 27.76 -31.90
C LEU A 120 11.04 27.30 -30.57
N LEU A 121 10.45 26.27 -29.98
CA LEU A 121 10.87 25.67 -28.71
C LEU A 121 11.23 24.21 -28.93
N THR A 122 12.19 23.70 -28.16
CA THR A 122 12.48 22.26 -28.14
C THR A 122 11.29 21.48 -27.56
N TRP A 123 11.06 20.29 -28.09
CA TRP A 123 10.05 19.37 -27.58
C TRP A 123 10.46 18.82 -26.19
N VAL A 124 9.51 18.73 -25.28
CA VAL A 124 9.66 18.04 -24.00
C VAL A 124 8.87 16.75 -24.07
N PRO A 125 9.52 15.58 -24.04
CA PRO A 125 8.81 14.30 -24.19
C PRO A 125 8.07 13.91 -22.89
N GLY A 126 6.88 13.34 -23.06
CA GLY A 126 6.06 12.88 -21.95
C GLY A 126 4.57 13.04 -22.21
N VAL A 127 3.76 12.61 -21.28
CA VAL A 127 2.31 12.84 -21.26
C VAL A 127 1.95 13.77 -20.09
N PRO A 128 0.92 14.61 -20.21
CA PRO A 128 0.48 15.45 -19.11
C PRO A 128 0.13 14.62 -17.87
N LEU A 129 0.51 15.09 -16.68
CA LEU A 129 0.12 14.47 -15.42
C LEU A 129 -1.41 14.34 -15.26
N ALA A 130 -2.15 15.27 -15.87
CA ALA A 130 -3.63 15.23 -15.90
C ALA A 130 -4.20 14.01 -16.61
N GLU A 131 -3.46 13.41 -17.55
CA GLU A 131 -3.86 12.20 -18.29
C GLU A 131 -3.49 10.91 -17.54
N VAL A 132 -2.76 11.03 -16.44
CA VAL A 132 -2.38 9.91 -15.58
C VAL A 132 -3.51 9.62 -14.61
N GLY A 133 -4.18 8.48 -14.77
CA GLY A 133 -5.35 8.11 -13.97
C GLY A 133 -5.01 7.92 -12.50
N ARG A 134 -4.03 7.06 -12.19
CA ARG A 134 -3.58 6.79 -10.81
C ARG A 134 -2.17 7.36 -10.59
N ARG A 135 -1.98 8.02 -9.46
CA ARG A 135 -0.73 8.73 -9.11
C ARG A 135 -0.18 8.15 -7.81
N SER A 136 0.99 7.54 -7.89
CA SER A 136 1.65 7.02 -6.68
C SER A 136 2.17 8.16 -5.79
N PRO A 137 2.36 7.93 -4.48
CA PRO A 137 3.00 8.90 -3.58
C PRO A 137 4.37 9.35 -4.06
N GLU A 138 5.15 8.47 -4.69
CA GLU A 138 6.46 8.79 -5.24
C GLU A 138 6.37 9.72 -6.45
N LEU A 139 5.38 9.52 -7.32
CA LEU A 139 5.14 10.45 -8.42
C LEU A 139 4.72 11.82 -7.90
N LEU A 140 3.81 11.86 -6.90
CA LEU A 140 3.41 13.12 -6.27
C LEU A 140 4.60 13.83 -5.62
N ALA A 141 5.49 13.09 -4.94
CA ALA A 141 6.72 13.66 -4.38
C ALA A 141 7.67 14.18 -5.47
N ASP A 142 7.80 13.46 -6.60
CA ASP A 142 8.62 13.90 -7.74
C ASP A 142 8.06 15.19 -8.36
N VAL A 143 6.73 15.28 -8.47
CA VAL A 143 6.02 16.49 -8.94
C VAL A 143 6.22 17.68 -8.00
N GLY A 144 6.05 17.48 -6.68
CA GLY A 144 6.31 18.51 -5.68
C GLY A 144 7.77 18.95 -5.68
N GLY A 145 8.71 17.99 -5.79
CA GLY A 145 10.14 18.26 -5.89
C GLY A 145 10.52 19.05 -7.16
N ALA A 146 9.92 18.73 -8.31
CA ALA A 146 10.13 19.47 -9.55
C ALA A 146 9.64 20.93 -9.44
N ALA A 147 8.46 21.13 -8.81
CA ALA A 147 7.95 22.47 -8.53
C ALA A 147 8.85 23.26 -7.57
N GLY A 148 9.38 22.61 -6.52
CA GLY A 148 10.34 23.22 -5.59
C GLY A 148 11.66 23.59 -6.27
N ARG A 149 12.19 22.73 -7.15
CA ARG A 149 13.39 23.02 -7.98
C ARG A 149 13.14 24.20 -8.91
N LEU A 150 11.96 24.27 -9.55
CA LEU A 150 11.58 25.39 -10.39
C LEU A 150 11.59 26.70 -9.57
N ALA A 151 10.96 26.72 -8.40
CA ALA A 151 10.94 27.90 -7.52
C ALA A 151 12.34 28.31 -7.03
N ALA A 152 13.19 27.33 -6.72
CA ALA A 152 14.59 27.61 -6.34
C ALA A 152 15.39 28.21 -7.50
N ALA A 153 15.21 27.68 -8.72
CA ALA A 153 15.89 28.19 -9.91
C ALA A 153 15.44 29.60 -10.30
N THR A 154 14.15 29.93 -10.14
CA THR A 154 13.62 31.27 -10.45
C THR A 154 13.88 32.32 -9.37
N ALA A 155 14.30 31.93 -8.17
CA ALA A 155 14.47 32.83 -7.04
C ALA A 155 15.44 34.02 -7.31
N ALA A 156 16.45 33.80 -8.15
CA ALA A 156 17.44 34.80 -8.52
C ALA A 156 17.12 35.49 -9.87
N PHE A 157 16.05 35.14 -10.54
CA PHE A 157 15.68 35.70 -11.83
C PHE A 157 15.04 37.07 -11.68
N VAL A 158 15.67 38.09 -12.28
CA VAL A 158 15.15 39.47 -12.33
C VAL A 158 15.14 39.94 -13.76
N HIS A 159 14.03 40.50 -14.19
CA HIS A 159 13.90 41.09 -15.52
C HIS A 159 13.49 42.57 -15.40
N PRO A 160 14.07 43.47 -16.23
CA PRO A 160 13.80 44.92 -16.14
C PRO A 160 12.35 45.27 -16.50
N ASP A 161 11.68 44.46 -17.26
CA ASP A 161 10.33 44.71 -17.78
C ASP A 161 9.45 43.45 -17.61
N PRO A 162 8.99 43.14 -16.36
CA PRO A 162 8.17 41.96 -16.10
C PRO A 162 6.74 42.17 -16.64
N PRO A 163 5.98 41.11 -16.93
CA PRO A 163 4.57 41.17 -17.28
C PRO A 163 3.72 41.87 -16.20
N ALA A 164 2.64 42.49 -16.63
CA ALA A 164 1.65 43.06 -15.72
C ALA A 164 0.92 41.96 -14.94
N PRO A 165 0.45 42.28 -13.70
CA PRO A 165 -0.32 41.36 -12.89
C PRO A 165 -1.56 40.81 -13.62
N HIS A 166 -1.82 39.51 -13.42
CA HIS A 166 -2.96 38.82 -14.01
C HIS A 166 -4.22 38.97 -13.17
N TYR A 167 -5.41 38.96 -13.80
CA TYR A 167 -6.69 39.08 -13.09
C TYR A 167 -6.95 37.92 -12.13
N TRP A 168 -6.39 36.74 -12.37
CA TRP A 168 -6.53 35.56 -11.53
C TRP A 168 -5.42 35.34 -10.50
N GLU A 169 -4.62 36.37 -10.24
CA GLU A 169 -3.73 36.35 -9.10
C GLU A 169 -4.49 36.27 -7.79
N PHE A 170 -3.89 35.62 -6.79
CA PHE A 170 -4.51 35.44 -5.48
C PHE A 170 -5.02 36.74 -4.83
N PRO A 171 -4.36 37.91 -4.96
CA PRO A 171 -4.90 39.16 -4.45
C PRO A 171 -6.24 39.60 -5.06
N HIS A 172 -6.59 39.05 -6.21
CA HIS A 172 -7.84 39.34 -6.92
C HIS A 172 -8.93 38.28 -6.73
N ALA A 173 -8.68 37.26 -5.93
CA ALA A 173 -9.57 36.09 -5.77
C ALA A 173 -10.99 36.51 -5.34
N ASP A 174 -11.13 37.41 -4.39
CA ASP A 174 -12.45 37.88 -3.92
C ASP A 174 -13.25 38.50 -5.07
N ALA A 175 -12.62 39.36 -5.88
CA ALA A 175 -13.27 40.00 -7.01
C ALA A 175 -13.64 38.98 -8.13
N VAL A 176 -12.83 37.93 -8.31
CA VAL A 176 -13.14 36.85 -9.27
C VAL A 176 -14.32 36.03 -8.77
N LEU A 177 -14.37 35.71 -7.46
CA LEU A 177 -15.48 35.01 -6.84
C LEU A 177 -16.77 35.81 -6.97
N GLU A 178 -16.77 37.08 -6.58
CA GLU A 178 -17.91 38.01 -6.67
C GLU A 178 -18.45 38.07 -8.11
N ALA A 179 -17.57 38.19 -9.10
CA ALA A 179 -17.94 38.32 -10.51
C ALA A 179 -18.49 37.02 -11.12
N SER A 180 -18.21 35.85 -10.51
CA SER A 180 -18.49 34.55 -11.12
C SER A 180 -19.53 33.69 -10.37
N LEU A 181 -19.71 33.92 -9.05
CA LEU A 181 -20.66 33.14 -8.21
C LEU A 181 -22.11 33.17 -8.73
N GLY A 182 -22.54 34.27 -9.32
CA GLY A 182 -23.89 34.42 -9.91
C GLY A 182 -24.17 33.46 -11.08
N HIS A 183 -23.14 32.91 -11.71
CA HIS A 183 -23.26 31.99 -12.83
C HIS A 183 -23.24 30.50 -12.40
N VAL A 184 -22.95 30.20 -11.12
CA VAL A 184 -22.95 28.84 -10.57
C VAL A 184 -24.40 28.38 -10.36
N THR A 185 -24.84 27.38 -11.09
CA THR A 185 -26.23 26.87 -11.02
C THR A 185 -26.43 25.87 -9.88
N GLU A 186 -25.36 25.19 -9.45
CA GLU A 186 -25.36 24.20 -8.39
C GLU A 186 -25.28 24.88 -7.01
N PRO A 187 -26.33 24.78 -6.15
CA PRO A 187 -26.37 25.51 -4.88
C PRO A 187 -25.24 25.12 -3.93
N GLU A 188 -24.96 23.81 -3.78
CA GLU A 188 -23.94 23.30 -2.87
C GLU A 188 -22.53 23.79 -3.25
N LEU A 189 -22.20 23.84 -4.54
CA LEU A 189 -20.93 24.41 -5.01
C LEU A 189 -20.87 25.91 -4.74
N ARG A 190 -21.97 26.63 -4.98
CA ARG A 190 -22.04 28.09 -4.71
C ARG A 190 -21.79 28.37 -3.23
N ASP A 191 -22.49 27.65 -2.35
CA ASP A 191 -22.39 27.83 -0.90
C ASP A 191 -20.96 27.50 -0.40
N ALA A 192 -20.40 26.40 -0.89
CA ALA A 192 -19.03 25.98 -0.54
C ALA A 192 -17.99 27.00 -1.01
N ALA A 193 -18.09 27.49 -2.26
CA ALA A 193 -17.17 28.50 -2.79
C ALA A 193 -17.29 29.83 -2.05
N THR A 194 -18.51 30.25 -1.68
CA THR A 194 -18.76 31.42 -0.87
C THR A 194 -18.12 31.26 0.50
N ALA A 195 -18.35 30.14 1.18
CA ALA A 195 -17.78 29.86 2.50
C ALA A 195 -16.23 29.89 2.51
N LEU A 196 -15.59 29.38 1.45
CA LEU A 196 -14.12 29.43 1.32
C LEU A 196 -13.63 30.86 1.08
N GLY A 197 -14.32 31.65 0.24
CA GLY A 197 -14.01 33.04 0.01
C GLY A 197 -14.14 33.88 1.28
N ASP A 198 -15.28 33.82 1.97
CA ASP A 198 -15.54 34.53 3.21
C ASP A 198 -14.54 34.20 4.33
N ARG A 199 -14.18 32.92 4.41
CA ARG A 199 -13.26 32.39 5.43
C ARG A 199 -11.81 32.81 5.19
N PHE A 200 -11.32 32.71 3.97
CA PHE A 200 -9.89 32.86 3.66
C PHE A 200 -9.53 34.13 2.88
N GLY A 201 -10.46 34.77 2.18
CA GLY A 201 -10.21 35.98 1.41
C GLY A 201 -9.62 37.13 2.25
N PRO A 202 -10.21 37.52 3.40
CA PRO A 202 -9.65 38.55 4.25
C PRO A 202 -8.25 38.23 4.78
N LEU A 203 -7.97 36.96 5.12
CA LEU A 203 -6.66 36.52 5.58
C LEU A 203 -5.61 36.67 4.47
N LEU A 204 -5.91 36.21 3.26
CA LEU A 204 -5.02 36.29 2.12
C LEU A 204 -4.76 37.74 1.69
N ALA A 205 -5.80 38.61 1.66
CA ALA A 205 -5.65 39.99 1.35
C ALA A 205 -4.72 40.74 2.34
N ALA A 206 -4.74 40.37 3.61
CA ALA A 206 -3.89 40.93 4.65
C ALA A 206 -2.43 40.44 4.60
N ARG A 207 -2.21 39.14 4.37
CA ARG A 207 -0.91 38.47 4.62
C ARG A 207 -0.10 38.17 3.34
N LEU A 208 -0.74 38.04 2.18
CA LEU A 208 -0.07 37.56 0.97
C LEU A 208 1.04 38.51 0.49
N ARG A 209 0.91 39.81 0.73
CA ARG A 209 1.89 40.84 0.35
C ARG A 209 3.15 40.82 1.21
N GLU A 210 3.12 40.13 2.34
CA GLU A 210 4.25 40.00 3.27
C GLU A 210 5.14 38.81 2.92
N LEU A 211 4.64 37.91 2.05
CA LEU A 211 5.36 36.71 1.68
C LEU A 211 6.51 36.95 0.71
N PRO A 212 7.54 36.09 0.71
CA PRO A 212 8.62 36.15 -0.26
C PRO A 212 8.11 36.09 -1.70
N THR A 213 8.59 36.98 -2.56
CA THR A 213 8.22 37.04 -3.98
C THR A 213 9.33 36.48 -4.86
N ALA A 214 8.94 35.83 -5.97
CA ALA A 214 9.81 35.36 -7.04
C ALA A 214 9.05 35.40 -8.37
N VAL A 215 9.75 35.20 -9.47
CA VAL A 215 9.06 34.87 -10.73
C VAL A 215 8.55 33.45 -10.62
N VAL A 216 7.25 33.25 -10.77
CA VAL A 216 6.58 31.95 -10.72
C VAL A 216 6.04 31.61 -12.10
N HIS A 217 5.78 30.32 -12.32
CA HIS A 217 5.12 29.83 -13.52
C HIS A 217 3.67 30.32 -13.64
N HIS A 218 3.00 30.45 -12.49
CA HIS A 218 1.65 30.96 -12.25
C HIS A 218 0.51 30.08 -12.82
N ASP A 219 0.79 29.22 -13.79
CA ASP A 219 -0.12 28.19 -14.29
C ASP A 219 0.47 26.77 -14.18
N LEU A 220 1.18 26.49 -13.10
CA LEU A 220 1.79 25.17 -12.83
C LEU A 220 0.72 24.17 -12.42
N ASN A 221 -0.09 23.75 -13.38
CA ASN A 221 -1.17 22.78 -13.18
C ASN A 221 -0.78 21.39 -13.72
N ALA A 222 -1.64 20.38 -13.53
CA ALA A 222 -1.38 18.99 -13.95
C ALA A 222 -1.27 18.81 -15.47
N PHE A 223 -1.69 19.77 -16.31
CA PHE A 223 -1.52 19.70 -17.76
C PHE A 223 -0.15 20.21 -18.20
N ASN A 224 0.49 21.04 -17.40
CA ASN A 224 1.78 21.65 -17.68
C ASN A 224 2.96 20.91 -17.05
N VAL A 225 2.71 19.87 -16.27
CA VAL A 225 3.73 18.92 -15.78
C VAL A 225 3.65 17.66 -16.61
N LEU A 226 4.75 17.35 -17.32
CA LEU A 226 4.85 16.14 -18.13
C LEU A 226 5.53 15.01 -17.36
N VAL A 227 5.07 13.79 -17.61
CA VAL A 227 5.60 12.58 -16.99
C VAL A 227 5.87 11.50 -18.02
N ARG A 228 6.85 10.64 -17.75
CA ARG A 228 7.16 9.45 -18.56
C ARG A 228 7.47 8.25 -17.66
N ARG A 229 7.43 7.05 -18.23
CA ARG A 229 7.89 5.84 -17.54
C ARG A 229 9.40 5.69 -17.72
N GLU A 230 10.10 5.51 -16.60
CA GLU A 230 11.53 5.20 -16.54
C GLU A 230 11.76 4.06 -15.55
N GLY A 231 12.30 2.93 -15.99
CA GLY A 231 12.59 1.78 -15.13
C GLY A 231 11.37 1.28 -14.35
N GLY A 232 10.18 1.26 -14.99
CA GLY A 232 8.92 0.83 -14.38
C GLY A 232 8.20 1.88 -13.54
N ARG A 233 8.82 3.03 -13.23
CA ARG A 233 8.24 4.13 -12.46
C ARG A 233 7.85 5.29 -13.37
N ARG A 234 6.79 5.99 -12.99
CA ARG A 234 6.50 7.29 -13.60
C ARG A 234 7.32 8.37 -12.91
N ARG A 235 7.98 9.22 -13.74
CA ARG A 235 8.79 10.35 -13.31
C ARG A 235 8.39 11.60 -14.04
N VAL A 236 8.60 12.75 -13.41
CA VAL A 236 8.48 14.04 -14.09
C VAL A 236 9.53 14.11 -15.20
N SER A 237 9.08 14.29 -16.44
CA SER A 237 9.95 14.45 -17.60
C SER A 237 10.18 15.91 -17.97
N GLY A 238 9.36 16.83 -17.48
CA GLY A 238 9.56 18.27 -17.63
C GLY A 238 8.33 19.10 -17.29
N VAL A 239 8.52 20.42 -17.36
CA VAL A 239 7.49 21.45 -17.16
C VAL A 239 7.39 22.29 -18.42
N ILE A 240 6.18 22.57 -18.88
CA ILE A 240 5.89 23.31 -20.13
C ILE A 240 4.95 24.49 -19.88
N ASP A 241 4.84 25.33 -20.85
CA ASP A 241 3.87 26.46 -20.94
C ASP A 241 4.04 27.60 -19.92
N PHE A 242 5.15 28.28 -20.03
CA PHE A 242 5.50 29.46 -19.21
C PHE A 242 4.78 30.76 -19.65
N GLY A 243 3.62 30.63 -20.30
CA GLY A 243 2.85 31.77 -20.85
C GLY A 243 2.40 32.80 -19.84
N ASP A 244 2.09 32.36 -18.64
CA ASP A 244 1.53 33.17 -17.56
C ASP A 244 2.57 33.53 -16.48
N ALA A 245 3.86 33.27 -16.71
CA ALA A 245 4.91 33.52 -15.74
C ALA A 245 5.03 35.00 -15.39
N LEU A 246 5.06 35.31 -14.08
CA LEU A 246 5.13 36.69 -13.55
C LEU A 246 5.70 36.75 -12.13
N PRO A 247 6.14 37.89 -11.63
CA PRO A 247 6.56 38.08 -10.25
C PRO A 247 5.37 38.12 -9.29
N THR A 248 5.28 37.19 -8.35
CA THR A 248 4.29 37.16 -7.26
C THR A 248 4.81 36.37 -6.05
N ALA A 249 3.97 36.07 -5.06
CA ALA A 249 4.35 35.20 -3.93
C ALA A 249 4.82 33.82 -4.44
N ARG A 250 6.05 33.41 -4.08
CA ARG A 250 6.67 32.18 -4.63
C ARG A 250 5.87 30.90 -4.34
N ILE A 251 5.09 30.87 -3.25
CA ILE A 251 4.23 29.75 -2.87
C ILE A 251 3.02 29.57 -3.81
N ALA A 252 2.72 30.56 -4.65
CA ALA A 252 1.56 30.51 -5.55
C ALA A 252 1.59 29.32 -6.49
N ASP A 253 2.76 28.96 -7.03
CA ASP A 253 2.92 27.78 -7.91
C ASP A 253 2.55 26.48 -7.21
N LEU A 254 2.97 26.31 -5.96
CA LEU A 254 2.59 25.13 -5.17
C LEU A 254 1.09 25.07 -4.92
N ALA A 255 0.46 26.20 -4.62
CA ALA A 255 -0.98 26.26 -4.42
C ALA A 255 -1.78 25.95 -5.70
N VAL A 256 -1.33 26.46 -6.85
CA VAL A 256 -1.92 26.18 -8.17
C VAL A 256 -1.77 24.69 -8.49
N LEU A 257 -0.57 24.15 -8.34
CA LEU A 257 -0.27 22.73 -8.57
C LEU A 257 -1.14 21.83 -7.69
N ALA A 258 -1.16 22.08 -6.38
CA ALA A 258 -1.95 21.29 -5.44
C ALA A 258 -3.43 21.33 -5.78
N SER A 259 -4.01 22.52 -6.04
CA SER A 259 -5.42 22.66 -6.41
C SER A 259 -5.80 21.89 -7.68
N SER A 260 -4.85 21.68 -8.61
CA SER A 260 -5.05 20.91 -9.82
C SER A 260 -4.87 19.41 -9.59
N VAL A 261 -3.83 19.01 -8.86
CA VAL A 261 -3.47 17.59 -8.64
C VAL A 261 -4.41 16.89 -7.65
N MET A 262 -4.99 17.63 -6.71
CA MET A 262 -5.97 17.12 -5.72
C MET A 262 -7.31 16.71 -6.34
N ARG A 263 -7.65 17.16 -7.57
CA ARG A 263 -8.94 16.85 -8.21
C ARG A 263 -9.08 15.35 -8.48
N GLY A 264 -10.17 14.79 -8.01
CA GLY A 264 -10.47 13.36 -8.14
C GLY A 264 -9.62 12.45 -7.26
N ALA A 265 -8.85 13.02 -6.32
CA ALA A 265 -8.16 12.24 -5.30
C ALA A 265 -9.11 11.93 -4.14
N ASP A 266 -9.08 10.70 -3.64
CA ASP A 266 -9.92 10.30 -2.51
C ASP A 266 -9.46 10.92 -1.19
N GLN A 267 -8.16 11.21 -1.08
CA GLN A 267 -7.55 11.89 0.06
C GLN A 267 -6.84 13.19 -0.37
N PRO A 268 -7.59 14.25 -0.69
CA PRO A 268 -7.00 15.49 -1.22
C PRO A 268 -5.93 16.09 -0.31
N LEU A 269 -6.13 16.09 1.02
CA LEU A 269 -5.15 16.64 1.97
C LEU A 269 -3.83 15.87 1.97
N THR A 270 -3.85 14.55 1.83
CA THR A 270 -2.63 13.73 1.72
C THR A 270 -1.84 14.06 0.45
N VAL A 271 -2.55 14.34 -0.65
CA VAL A 271 -1.92 14.83 -1.90
C VAL A 271 -1.23 16.17 -1.68
N ALA A 272 -1.93 17.13 -1.08
CA ALA A 272 -1.36 18.45 -0.77
C ALA A 272 -0.14 18.33 0.15
N ALA A 273 -0.23 17.51 1.19
CA ALA A 273 0.86 17.23 2.13
C ALA A 273 2.10 16.65 1.44
N THR A 274 1.91 15.67 0.55
CA THR A 274 3.01 15.03 -0.19
C THR A 274 3.71 16.03 -1.12
N LEU A 275 2.93 16.82 -1.85
CA LEU A 275 3.46 17.87 -2.73
C LEU A 275 4.23 18.93 -1.92
N ALA A 276 3.65 19.40 -0.79
CA ALA A 276 4.26 20.41 0.06
C ALA A 276 5.57 19.94 0.69
N ALA A 277 5.62 18.71 1.21
CA ALA A 277 6.82 18.12 1.79
C ALA A 277 7.96 18.03 0.78
N ALA A 278 7.69 17.55 -0.43
CA ALA A 278 8.69 17.42 -1.48
C ALA A 278 9.14 18.78 -2.04
N TYR A 279 8.22 19.73 -2.18
CA TYR A 279 8.56 21.12 -2.53
C TYR A 279 9.44 21.74 -1.46
N HIS A 280 9.05 21.65 -0.17
CA HIS A 280 9.79 22.22 0.97
C HIS A 280 11.22 21.65 1.08
N ALA A 281 11.39 20.35 0.78
CA ALA A 281 12.70 19.71 0.73
C ALA A 281 13.61 20.28 -0.37
N ALA A 282 13.04 20.72 -1.50
CA ALA A 282 13.79 21.30 -2.62
C ALA A 282 13.95 22.83 -2.51
N CYS A 283 12.92 23.50 -2.01
CA CYS A 283 12.87 24.95 -1.79
C CYS A 283 12.21 25.23 -0.44
N PRO A 284 12.98 25.41 0.65
CA PRO A 284 12.43 25.58 1.99
C PRO A 284 11.46 26.78 2.09
N LEU A 285 10.26 26.51 2.60
CA LEU A 285 9.20 27.49 2.85
C LEU A 285 9.30 27.98 4.30
N SER A 286 8.95 29.25 4.54
CA SER A 286 8.80 29.79 5.89
C SER A 286 7.53 29.24 6.57
N GLU A 287 7.43 29.39 7.89
CA GLU A 287 6.22 29.01 8.63
C GLU A 287 5.00 29.79 8.16
N GLU A 288 5.15 31.07 7.85
CA GLU A 288 4.08 31.91 7.32
C GLU A 288 3.59 31.45 5.94
N GLU A 289 4.49 31.01 5.07
CA GLU A 289 4.12 30.42 3.78
C GLU A 289 3.33 29.13 3.97
N LEU A 290 3.79 28.24 4.85
CA LEU A 290 3.12 26.97 5.17
C LEU A 290 1.75 27.19 5.81
N ASP A 291 1.62 28.20 6.67
CA ASP A 291 0.35 28.55 7.31
C ASP A 291 -0.69 29.09 6.30
N LEU A 292 -0.25 29.68 5.20
CA LEU A 292 -1.13 30.20 4.16
C LEU A 292 -1.36 29.23 2.98
N LEU A 293 -0.64 28.12 2.90
CA LEU A 293 -0.74 27.20 1.76
C LEU A 293 -2.15 26.59 1.63
N PHE A 294 -2.73 26.07 2.72
CA PHE A 294 -4.09 25.53 2.68
C PHE A 294 -5.15 26.59 2.28
N PRO A 295 -5.19 27.79 2.87
CA PRO A 295 -6.02 28.89 2.38
C PRO A 295 -5.86 29.20 0.89
N LEU A 296 -4.62 29.24 0.37
CA LEU A 296 -4.35 29.48 -1.04
C LEU A 296 -4.91 28.37 -1.93
N ILE A 297 -4.69 27.09 -1.57
CA ILE A 297 -5.26 25.95 -2.29
C ILE A 297 -6.78 26.02 -2.34
N ALA A 298 -7.41 26.30 -1.19
CA ALA A 298 -8.86 26.37 -1.06
C ALA A 298 -9.49 27.46 -1.94
N VAL A 299 -8.94 28.68 -1.85
CA VAL A 299 -9.41 29.82 -2.66
C VAL A 299 -9.13 29.60 -4.15
N ARG A 300 -7.96 29.04 -4.52
CA ARG A 300 -7.66 28.73 -5.92
C ARG A 300 -8.63 27.69 -6.48
N SER A 301 -8.95 26.66 -5.71
CA SER A 301 -9.93 25.64 -6.12
C SER A 301 -11.32 26.25 -6.36
N ALA A 302 -11.76 27.13 -5.44
CA ALA A 302 -13.03 27.84 -5.57
C ALA A 302 -13.05 28.74 -6.81
N THR A 303 -12.05 29.60 -7.00
CA THR A 303 -11.99 30.54 -8.14
C THR A 303 -11.98 29.83 -9.47
N VAL A 304 -11.25 28.70 -9.60
CA VAL A 304 -11.23 27.90 -10.83
C VAL A 304 -12.62 27.29 -11.11
N ALA A 305 -13.27 26.72 -10.10
CA ALA A 305 -14.59 26.10 -10.27
C ALA A 305 -15.67 27.10 -10.68
N VAL A 306 -15.71 28.27 -10.03
CA VAL A 306 -16.73 29.29 -10.36
C VAL A 306 -16.47 30.01 -11.69
N THR A 307 -15.19 30.18 -12.07
CA THR A 307 -14.83 30.73 -13.38
C THR A 307 -15.20 29.79 -14.50
N ALA A 308 -15.01 28.49 -14.31
CA ALA A 308 -15.47 27.48 -15.26
C ALA A 308 -17.00 27.52 -15.46
N ALA A 309 -17.76 27.63 -14.36
CA ALA A 309 -19.23 27.76 -14.43
C ALA A 309 -19.66 29.03 -15.20
N ARG A 310 -18.96 30.14 -14.99
CA ARG A 310 -19.21 31.39 -15.72
C ARG A 310 -18.93 31.25 -17.21
N LEU A 311 -17.81 30.65 -17.62
CA LEU A 311 -17.46 30.39 -19.02
C LEU A 311 -18.51 29.54 -19.71
N ASP A 312 -19.05 28.53 -19.00
CA ASP A 312 -20.13 27.72 -19.52
C ASP A 312 -21.44 28.48 -19.73
N ALA A 313 -21.85 29.26 -18.73
CA ALA A 313 -23.07 30.03 -18.78
C ALA A 313 -23.06 31.06 -19.92
N GLU A 314 -21.91 31.66 -20.18
CA GLU A 314 -21.74 32.64 -21.27
C GLU A 314 -21.58 31.94 -22.65
N ARG A 315 -21.66 30.59 -22.73
CA ARG A 315 -21.49 29.78 -23.96
C ARG A 315 -20.20 30.10 -24.72
N ARG A 316 -19.22 30.61 -24.03
CA ARG A 316 -17.89 30.90 -24.53
C ARG A 316 -17.04 29.65 -24.29
N HIS A 317 -17.07 28.68 -25.17
CA HIS A 317 -16.39 27.39 -25.07
C HIS A 317 -15.10 27.44 -24.23
N GLY A 318 -15.26 27.42 -22.89
CA GLY A 318 -14.15 27.34 -21.95
C GLY A 318 -13.47 25.97 -22.08
N ASP A 319 -12.23 25.91 -21.62
CA ASP A 319 -11.48 24.67 -21.67
C ASP A 319 -12.23 23.57 -20.91
N PRO A 320 -12.63 22.44 -21.58
CA PRO A 320 -13.31 21.32 -20.92
C PRO A 320 -12.55 20.77 -19.72
N ARG A 321 -11.24 20.98 -19.66
CA ARG A 321 -10.33 20.54 -18.59
C ARG A 321 -10.65 21.15 -17.23
N HIS A 322 -11.31 22.30 -17.19
CA HIS A 322 -11.73 22.98 -15.96
C HIS A 322 -13.15 22.61 -15.50
N ARG A 323 -13.92 21.92 -16.34
CA ARG A 323 -15.33 21.56 -16.14
C ARG A 323 -15.47 20.14 -15.60
N SER A 324 -14.78 19.76 -14.56
CA SER A 324 -14.98 18.41 -14.05
C SER A 324 -15.85 18.44 -12.80
N ALA A 325 -16.74 17.45 -12.65
CA ALA A 325 -17.41 17.18 -11.38
C ALA A 325 -16.38 17.11 -10.22
N ALA A 326 -15.20 16.58 -10.51
CA ALA A 326 -14.08 16.52 -9.56
C ALA A 326 -13.60 17.88 -9.05
N ALA A 327 -13.73 18.97 -9.82
CA ALA A 327 -13.40 20.30 -9.33
C ALA A 327 -14.44 20.81 -8.32
N ALA A 328 -15.74 20.57 -8.59
CA ALA A 328 -16.82 20.90 -7.67
C ALA A 328 -16.74 20.06 -6.38
N ASP A 329 -16.49 18.74 -6.52
CA ASP A 329 -16.29 17.82 -5.39
C ASP A 329 -15.14 18.27 -4.49
N LEU A 330 -14.00 18.69 -5.08
CA LEU A 330 -12.87 19.23 -4.32
C LEU A 330 -13.25 20.47 -3.53
N VAL A 331 -13.98 21.43 -4.13
CA VAL A 331 -14.41 22.64 -3.44
C VAL A 331 -15.31 22.32 -2.24
N ARG A 332 -16.28 21.40 -2.41
CA ARG A 332 -17.13 20.90 -1.31
C ARG A 332 -16.32 20.24 -0.22
N SER A 333 -15.39 19.37 -0.61
CA SER A 333 -14.50 18.68 0.34
C SER A 333 -13.66 19.68 1.14
N LEU A 334 -13.03 20.67 0.48
CA LEU A 334 -12.19 21.68 1.15
C LEU A 334 -12.99 22.60 2.07
N ALA A 335 -14.24 22.92 1.72
CA ALA A 335 -15.12 23.73 2.57
C ALA A 335 -15.47 23.02 3.88
N ALA A 336 -15.52 21.69 3.88
CA ALA A 336 -15.79 20.86 5.06
C ALA A 336 -14.55 20.65 5.94
N VAL A 337 -13.33 20.95 5.46
CA VAL A 337 -12.10 20.79 6.24
C VAL A 337 -11.98 21.92 7.26
N PRO A 338 -11.78 21.60 8.58
CA PRO A 338 -11.42 22.63 9.56
C PRO A 338 -10.12 23.34 9.17
N PRO A 339 -10.05 24.68 9.26
CA PRO A 339 -8.84 25.43 8.88
C PRO A 339 -7.57 24.96 9.56
N GLU A 340 -7.67 24.64 10.86
CA GLU A 340 -6.54 24.16 11.66
C GLU A 340 -6.07 22.77 11.22
N LEU A 341 -6.96 21.89 10.79
CA LEU A 341 -6.58 20.58 10.25
C LEU A 341 -5.84 20.73 8.90
N GLY A 342 -6.36 21.57 8.00
CA GLY A 342 -5.70 21.84 6.73
C GLY A 342 -4.28 22.40 6.90
N ARG A 343 -4.12 23.39 7.82
CA ARG A 343 -2.82 23.96 8.20
C ARG A 343 -1.89 22.93 8.84
N ALA A 344 -2.41 22.18 9.83
CA ALA A 344 -1.64 21.17 10.56
C ALA A 344 -1.10 20.09 9.64
N THR A 345 -1.90 19.64 8.66
CA THR A 345 -1.51 18.62 7.70
C THR A 345 -0.29 19.06 6.89
N VAL A 346 -0.29 20.28 6.39
CA VAL A 346 0.84 20.86 5.64
C VAL A 346 2.07 21.02 6.53
N ARG A 347 1.92 21.61 7.71
CA ARG A 347 3.01 21.83 8.67
C ARG A 347 3.68 20.52 9.06
N HIS A 348 2.88 19.51 9.46
CA HIS A 348 3.36 18.20 9.87
C HIS A 348 4.12 17.50 8.74
N ALA A 349 3.62 17.53 7.52
CA ALA A 349 4.27 16.96 6.36
C ALA A 349 5.65 17.60 6.07
N CYS A 350 5.81 18.89 6.38
CA CYS A 350 7.07 19.61 6.26
C CYS A 350 7.97 19.51 7.51
N GLY A 351 7.65 18.62 8.46
CA GLY A 351 8.47 18.36 9.64
C GLY A 351 8.32 19.38 10.78
N LEU A 352 7.30 20.24 10.72
CA LEU A 352 6.96 21.19 11.78
C LEU A 352 5.91 20.59 12.74
N PRO A 353 5.80 21.13 13.98
CA PRO A 353 4.69 20.80 14.85
C PRO A 353 3.35 21.06 14.16
N ALA A 354 2.40 20.12 14.30
CA ALA A 354 1.06 20.25 13.70
C ALA A 354 0.38 21.58 14.04
N HIS A 355 0.50 22.00 15.28
CA HIS A 355 0.11 23.35 15.72
C HIS A 355 1.28 23.97 16.49
N PRO A 356 1.58 25.28 16.32
CA PRO A 356 2.71 25.95 16.98
C PRO A 356 2.69 25.85 18.52
N ALA A 357 1.51 25.81 19.13
CA ALA A 357 1.37 25.70 20.59
C ALA A 357 1.57 24.27 21.13
N SER A 358 1.49 23.23 20.29
CA SER A 358 1.50 21.82 20.73
C SER A 358 2.71 21.43 21.57
N PRO A 359 3.96 21.82 21.23
CA PRO A 359 5.11 21.47 22.04
C PRO A 359 5.08 22.09 23.44
N ALA A 360 4.63 23.36 23.54
CA ALA A 360 4.52 24.04 24.82
C ALA A 360 3.43 23.42 25.70
N VAL A 361 2.27 23.09 25.12
CA VAL A 361 1.17 22.40 25.82
C VAL A 361 1.62 21.03 26.31
N ALA A 362 2.22 20.19 25.45
CA ALA A 362 2.70 18.87 25.83
C ALA A 362 3.77 18.92 26.94
N THR A 363 4.72 19.85 26.84
CA THR A 363 5.75 20.07 27.85
C THR A 363 5.15 20.51 29.20
N TRP A 364 4.18 21.45 29.16
CA TRP A 364 3.51 21.93 30.35
C TRP A 364 2.72 20.79 31.03
N LEU A 365 1.93 20.01 30.27
CA LEU A 365 1.17 18.88 30.78
C LEU A 365 2.09 17.87 31.46
N ALA A 366 3.17 17.46 30.81
CA ALA A 366 4.14 16.50 31.37
C ALA A 366 4.80 17.01 32.67
N GLY A 367 5.12 18.30 32.74
CA GLY A 367 5.75 18.93 33.90
C GLY A 367 4.83 19.21 35.12
N ASN A 368 3.51 19.24 34.89
CA ASN A 368 2.54 19.65 35.91
C ASN A 368 1.52 18.56 36.29
N ALA A 369 1.72 17.32 35.89
CA ALA A 369 0.84 16.19 36.17
C ALA A 369 0.45 16.06 37.67
N ALA A 370 1.41 16.27 38.57
CA ALA A 370 1.17 16.15 40.02
C ALA A 370 0.23 17.22 40.62
N SER A 371 -0.03 18.32 39.91
CA SER A 371 -0.93 19.40 40.36
C SER A 371 -2.36 19.25 39.85
N ALA A 372 -2.60 18.35 38.91
CA ALA A 372 -3.93 18.10 38.35
C ALA A 372 -4.83 17.31 39.33
N VAL A 373 -6.11 17.63 39.37
CA VAL A 373 -7.12 16.88 40.11
C VAL A 373 -7.70 15.80 39.19
N PRO A 374 -7.62 14.50 39.51
CA PRO A 374 -8.19 13.47 38.66
C PRO A 374 -9.67 13.73 38.34
N PRO A 375 -10.08 13.66 37.06
CA PRO A 375 -11.46 13.92 36.64
C PRO A 375 -12.50 13.01 37.32
N VAL A 376 -12.13 11.77 37.66
CA VAL A 376 -12.99 10.82 38.39
C VAL A 376 -12.26 10.33 39.63
N GLU A 377 -12.97 10.27 40.78
CA GLU A 377 -12.42 9.69 42.00
C GLU A 377 -12.33 8.17 41.97
N GLY A 378 -11.22 7.61 42.45
CA GLY A 378 -11.04 6.17 42.60
C GLY A 378 -9.63 5.73 42.25
N THR A 379 -9.37 4.44 42.47
CA THR A 379 -8.13 3.80 42.01
C THR A 379 -8.21 3.64 40.52
N LEU A 380 -7.22 4.18 39.76
CA LEU A 380 -7.14 4.06 38.33
C LEU A 380 -6.42 2.76 37.94
N THR A 381 -6.94 2.04 36.95
CA THR A 381 -6.35 0.81 36.42
C THR A 381 -6.45 0.83 34.90
N ALA A 382 -5.33 0.73 34.21
CA ALA A 382 -5.34 0.64 32.74
C ALA A 382 -6.05 -0.63 32.27
N VAL A 383 -6.85 -0.51 31.22
CA VAL A 383 -7.39 -1.64 30.47
C VAL A 383 -6.75 -1.64 29.09
N ASP A 384 -6.29 -2.81 28.65
CA ASP A 384 -5.68 -2.96 27.32
C ASP A 384 -6.78 -3.31 26.30
N LEU A 385 -7.12 -2.34 25.46
CA LEU A 385 -8.08 -2.49 24.37
C LEU A 385 -7.39 -2.48 22.98
N GLY A 386 -6.07 -2.55 22.96
CA GLY A 386 -5.26 -2.56 21.74
C GLY A 386 -5.44 -3.82 20.92
N ALA A 387 -5.07 -3.74 19.66
CA ALA A 387 -5.18 -4.83 18.68
C ALA A 387 -4.43 -6.10 19.11
N SER A 388 -3.39 -5.98 19.91
CA SER A 388 -2.58 -7.10 20.44
C SER A 388 -3.05 -7.62 21.80
N SER A 389 -4.13 -7.07 22.38
CA SER A 389 -4.62 -7.43 23.72
C SER A 389 -5.19 -8.83 23.79
N ASP A 390 -4.86 -9.58 24.85
CA ASP A 390 -5.42 -10.91 25.14
C ASP A 390 -6.93 -10.89 25.36
N VAL A 391 -7.53 -9.72 25.64
CA VAL A 391 -8.98 -9.51 25.78
C VAL A 391 -9.74 -10.02 24.55
N PHE A 392 -9.13 -9.94 23.39
CA PHE A 392 -9.76 -10.33 22.12
C PHE A 392 -9.35 -11.73 21.64
N ASP A 393 -8.75 -12.57 22.51
CA ASP A 393 -8.37 -13.91 22.14
C ASP A 393 -9.59 -14.77 21.78
N GLY A 394 -9.50 -15.41 20.60
CA GLY A 394 -10.60 -16.22 20.05
C GLY A 394 -11.74 -15.42 19.42
N VAL A 395 -11.72 -14.09 19.48
CA VAL A 395 -12.72 -13.24 18.82
C VAL A 395 -12.29 -12.97 17.37
N ASP A 396 -13.22 -13.03 16.45
CA ASP A 396 -12.97 -12.62 15.05
C ASP A 396 -12.89 -11.08 14.98
N PRO A 397 -11.79 -10.51 14.49
CA PRO A 397 -11.65 -9.05 14.36
C PRO A 397 -12.69 -8.37 13.47
N ARG A 398 -13.42 -9.14 12.67
CA ARG A 398 -14.53 -8.65 11.82
C ARG A 398 -15.87 -8.59 12.55
N GLU A 399 -15.98 -9.21 13.72
CA GLU A 399 -17.20 -9.27 14.52
C GLU A 399 -17.24 -8.19 15.60
N HIS A 400 -17.49 -6.94 15.21
CA HIS A 400 -17.45 -5.78 16.11
C HIS A 400 -18.32 -5.94 17.36
N GLY A 401 -19.49 -6.60 17.26
CA GLY A 401 -20.36 -6.89 18.42
C GLY A 401 -19.69 -7.79 19.45
N ALA A 402 -18.97 -8.82 19.00
CA ALA A 402 -18.23 -9.73 19.86
C ALA A 402 -17.01 -9.03 20.50
N LEU A 403 -16.30 -8.20 19.73
CA LEU A 403 -15.20 -7.37 20.24
C LEU A 403 -15.67 -6.42 21.35
N ARG A 404 -16.78 -5.72 21.14
CA ARG A 404 -17.39 -4.84 22.16
C ARG A 404 -17.83 -5.61 23.41
N THR A 405 -18.33 -6.82 23.25
CA THR A 405 -18.70 -7.69 24.38
C THR A 405 -17.47 -8.09 25.19
N ALA A 406 -16.39 -8.49 24.53
CA ALA A 406 -15.12 -8.85 25.18
C ALA A 406 -14.55 -7.64 25.95
N ALA A 407 -14.46 -6.48 25.30
CA ALA A 407 -14.02 -5.22 25.93
C ALA A 407 -14.90 -4.86 27.14
N THR A 408 -16.22 -4.94 27.00
CA THR A 408 -17.15 -4.68 28.12
C THR A 408 -16.91 -5.60 29.30
N THR A 409 -16.70 -6.88 29.06
CA THR A 409 -16.43 -7.88 30.11
C THR A 409 -15.15 -7.53 30.87
N GLU A 410 -14.09 -7.20 30.17
CA GLU A 410 -12.81 -6.83 30.77
C GLU A 410 -12.86 -5.52 31.55
N ILE A 411 -13.52 -4.49 31.00
CA ILE A 411 -13.73 -3.20 31.70
C ILE A 411 -14.48 -3.42 33.01
N LEU A 412 -15.55 -4.22 32.98
CA LEU A 412 -16.36 -4.50 34.19
C LEU A 412 -15.62 -5.34 35.21
N ALA A 413 -14.71 -6.22 34.80
CA ALA A 413 -13.88 -7.02 35.68
C ALA A 413 -12.92 -6.19 36.55
N ARG A 414 -12.60 -4.96 36.15
CA ARG A 414 -11.73 -4.04 36.89
C ARG A 414 -12.41 -3.37 38.08
N ARG A 415 -13.73 -3.45 38.19
CA ARG A 415 -14.47 -2.83 39.31
C ARG A 415 -14.06 -3.41 40.68
N PRO A 416 -13.99 -2.57 41.77
CA PRO A 416 -14.49 -1.21 41.89
C PRO A 416 -13.52 -0.11 41.38
N ALA A 417 -12.34 -0.45 40.86
CA ALA A 417 -11.45 0.55 40.29
C ALA A 417 -12.06 1.22 39.03
N VAL A 418 -11.61 2.42 38.74
CA VAL A 418 -11.92 3.11 37.47
C VAL A 418 -10.99 2.53 36.40
N ALA A 419 -11.55 1.85 35.43
CA ALA A 419 -10.79 1.36 34.30
C ALA A 419 -10.46 2.52 33.35
N VAL A 420 -9.22 2.56 32.83
CA VAL A 420 -8.75 3.65 31.98
C VAL A 420 -8.35 3.09 30.63
N GLY A 421 -9.05 3.52 29.58
CA GLY A 421 -8.67 3.33 28.18
C GLY A 421 -7.62 4.37 27.78
N ARG A 422 -6.54 3.94 27.13
CA ARG A 422 -5.31 4.74 26.94
C ARG A 422 -5.38 5.64 25.72
N HIS A 423 -4.71 6.79 25.80
CA HIS A 423 -4.43 7.65 24.64
C HIS A 423 -3.42 6.96 23.69
N GLY A 424 -3.62 7.19 22.40
CA GLY A 424 -2.73 6.66 21.35
C GLY A 424 -2.84 5.15 21.10
N GLU A 425 -3.79 4.47 21.76
CA GLU A 425 -3.98 3.02 21.65
C GLU A 425 -4.78 2.65 20.40
N PRO A 426 -4.23 1.80 19.48
CA PRO A 426 -4.98 1.29 18.34
C PRO A 426 -5.96 0.21 18.79
N ARG A 427 -7.26 0.45 18.67
CA ARG A 427 -8.34 -0.41 19.15
C ARG A 427 -9.04 -1.14 18.01
N PHE A 428 -9.48 -2.39 18.21
CA PHE A 428 -10.32 -3.12 17.25
C PHE A 428 -11.82 -2.76 17.30
N LEU A 429 -12.21 -1.78 18.04
CA LEU A 429 -13.61 -1.48 18.29
C LEU A 429 -14.33 -0.79 17.12
N GLU A 430 -13.58 -0.24 16.17
CA GLU A 430 -14.10 0.45 15.00
C GLU A 430 -13.89 -0.37 13.70
N PRO A 431 -14.88 -0.34 12.78
CA PRO A 431 -14.72 -1.00 11.48
C PRO A 431 -13.60 -0.36 10.67
N GLY A 432 -12.80 -1.20 10.02
CA GLY A 432 -11.81 -0.75 9.04
C GLY A 432 -12.47 -0.04 7.86
N ARG A 433 -11.83 1.00 7.35
CA ARG A 433 -12.17 1.63 6.06
C ARG A 433 -11.00 1.39 5.11
N ARG A 434 -11.29 0.88 3.91
CA ARG A 434 -10.31 0.86 2.83
C ARG A 434 -10.00 2.28 2.44
N HIS A 435 -8.72 2.63 2.53
CA HIS A 435 -8.18 3.81 1.88
C HIS A 435 -7.64 3.41 0.51
N ASP A 436 -7.80 4.24 -0.50
CA ASP A 436 -7.32 3.95 -1.85
C ASP A 436 -5.85 3.57 -1.88
N GLY A 437 -5.61 2.33 -2.28
CA GLY A 437 -4.30 1.77 -2.46
C GLY A 437 -3.49 1.49 -1.18
N GLY A 438 -4.11 1.52 -0.01
CA GLY A 438 -3.50 1.11 1.27
C GLY A 438 -4.14 -0.13 1.86
N PRO A 439 -3.53 -0.75 2.89
CA PRO A 439 -4.19 -1.76 3.70
C PRO A 439 -5.47 -1.18 4.31
N ASP A 440 -6.42 -2.06 4.63
CA ASP A 440 -7.63 -1.66 5.34
C ASP A 440 -7.25 -1.08 6.69
N GLU A 441 -7.25 0.23 6.80
CA GLU A 441 -6.76 0.98 7.95
C GLU A 441 -7.95 1.58 8.70
N PRO A 442 -8.25 1.08 9.90
CA PRO A 442 -9.33 1.63 10.71
C PRO A 442 -8.93 2.98 11.33
N ALA A 443 -9.91 3.85 11.57
CA ALA A 443 -9.73 5.06 12.38
C ALA A 443 -9.74 4.68 13.88
N ASN A 444 -8.78 3.87 14.30
CA ASN A 444 -8.81 3.15 15.57
C ASN A 444 -7.85 3.67 16.64
N VAL A 445 -6.93 4.58 16.29
CA VAL A 445 -6.02 5.18 17.26
C VAL A 445 -6.77 6.20 18.09
N HIS A 446 -6.95 5.88 19.37
CA HIS A 446 -7.76 6.66 20.31
C HIS A 446 -7.09 7.99 20.69
N LEU A 447 -7.78 9.11 20.50
CA LEU A 447 -7.26 10.46 20.73
C LEU A 447 -7.63 11.04 22.10
N GLY A 448 -7.89 10.26 23.09
CA GLY A 448 -8.21 10.67 24.45
C GLY A 448 -7.92 9.60 25.48
N ILE A 449 -8.39 9.80 26.67
CA ILE A 449 -8.51 8.75 27.68
C ILE A 449 -9.98 8.51 27.98
N ASP A 450 -10.40 7.27 28.14
CA ASP A 450 -11.74 6.92 28.61
C ASP A 450 -11.66 6.49 30.07
N LEU A 451 -12.47 7.13 30.92
CA LEU A 451 -12.57 6.81 32.34
C LEU A 451 -13.90 6.07 32.59
N PHE A 452 -13.82 4.75 32.71
CA PHE A 452 -15.00 3.89 32.91
C PHE A 452 -15.42 3.81 34.36
N ALA A 453 -16.55 4.40 34.66
CA ALA A 453 -17.17 4.35 36.01
C ALA A 453 -18.70 4.23 35.90
N GLY A 454 -19.41 4.15 37.02
CA GLY A 454 -20.87 4.04 37.02
C GLY A 454 -21.56 5.29 36.46
N ALA A 455 -22.69 5.13 35.75
CA ALA A 455 -23.51 6.27 35.37
C ALA A 455 -23.90 7.11 36.57
N GLY A 456 -23.88 8.44 36.44
CA GLY A 456 -24.13 9.40 37.53
C GLY A 456 -22.90 9.73 38.39
N THR A 457 -21.74 9.08 38.16
CA THR A 457 -20.47 9.45 38.83
C THR A 457 -20.11 10.88 38.48
N SER A 458 -19.74 11.70 39.52
CA SER A 458 -19.32 13.09 39.31
C SER A 458 -18.01 13.16 38.56
N VAL A 459 -17.93 14.03 37.55
CA VAL A 459 -16.72 14.40 36.83
C VAL A 459 -16.26 15.78 37.28
N ARG A 460 -14.95 15.93 37.56
CA ARG A 460 -14.36 17.14 38.10
C ARG A 460 -13.40 17.77 37.08
N ALA A 461 -13.27 19.10 37.18
CA ALA A 461 -12.26 19.82 36.40
C ALA A 461 -10.86 19.47 36.89
N PRO A 462 -9.93 19.04 36.00
CA PRO A 462 -8.57 18.73 36.44
C PRO A 462 -7.77 20.01 36.76
N LEU A 463 -8.13 21.14 36.18
CA LEU A 463 -7.48 22.45 36.27
C LEU A 463 -8.54 23.54 36.28
N PRO A 464 -8.20 24.77 36.75
CA PRO A 464 -9.09 25.90 36.58
C PRO A 464 -9.30 26.24 35.11
N GLY A 465 -10.49 26.72 34.75
CA GLY A 465 -10.77 27.07 33.36
C GLY A 465 -12.09 27.82 33.17
N VAL A 466 -12.37 28.21 31.94
CA VAL A 466 -13.62 28.87 31.54
C VAL A 466 -14.37 27.95 30.59
N VAL A 467 -15.66 27.76 30.79
CA VAL A 467 -16.49 26.96 29.89
C VAL A 467 -16.70 27.70 28.59
N GLU A 468 -16.27 27.11 27.47
CA GLU A 468 -16.56 27.61 26.11
C GLU A 468 -17.83 26.95 25.55
N GLU A 469 -18.38 27.50 24.45
CA GLU A 469 -19.47 26.85 23.70
C GLU A 469 -18.99 25.47 23.19
N PRO A 470 -19.76 24.41 23.42
CA PRO A 470 -19.35 23.08 22.99
C PRO A 470 -19.39 22.92 21.47
N THR A 471 -18.42 22.21 20.92
CA THR A 471 -18.40 21.76 19.53
C THR A 471 -19.28 20.52 19.38
N ALA A 472 -19.83 20.29 18.16
CA ALA A 472 -20.66 19.10 17.91
C ALA A 472 -19.92 17.79 18.29
N GLY A 473 -20.62 16.93 19.06
CA GLY A 473 -20.08 15.67 19.58
C GLY A 473 -19.30 15.79 20.89
N VAL A 474 -19.18 16.99 21.46
CA VAL A 474 -18.52 17.26 22.75
C VAL A 474 -19.56 17.88 23.70
N ASP A 475 -19.67 17.36 24.92
CA ASP A 475 -20.65 17.85 25.89
C ASP A 475 -20.18 19.08 26.68
N LEU A 476 -18.86 19.23 26.85
CA LEU A 476 -18.25 20.34 27.58
C LEU A 476 -16.84 20.65 27.04
N VAL A 477 -16.52 21.92 26.90
CA VAL A 477 -15.19 22.45 26.58
C VAL A 477 -14.74 23.39 27.68
N LEU A 478 -13.57 23.12 28.28
CA LEU A 478 -12.91 24.04 29.21
C LEU A 478 -11.65 24.62 28.60
N LEU A 479 -11.59 25.93 28.51
CA LEU A 479 -10.38 26.67 28.12
C LEU A 479 -9.50 26.87 29.35
N HIS A 480 -8.24 26.50 29.26
CA HIS A 480 -7.21 26.66 30.28
C HIS A 480 -6.10 27.60 29.80
N GLU A 481 -5.69 28.49 30.70
CA GLU A 481 -4.55 29.41 30.53
C GLU A 481 -3.66 29.32 31.79
N PRO A 482 -2.98 28.18 32.00
CA PRO A 482 -2.31 27.92 33.27
C PRO A 482 -0.97 28.65 33.46
N ALA A 483 -0.38 29.17 32.37
CA ALA A 483 0.87 29.91 32.38
C ALA A 483 0.94 30.85 31.16
N ASP A 484 1.81 31.84 31.20
CA ASP A 484 2.04 32.75 30.08
C ASP A 484 2.45 31.96 28.81
N GLY A 485 1.69 32.17 27.73
CA GLY A 485 1.92 31.53 26.44
C GLY A 485 1.48 30.06 26.36
N VAL A 486 0.89 29.48 27.39
CA VAL A 486 0.31 28.13 27.38
C VAL A 486 -1.20 28.22 27.43
N ARG A 487 -1.85 27.88 26.32
CA ARG A 487 -3.30 27.90 26.19
C ARG A 487 -3.76 26.61 25.52
N PHE A 488 -4.72 25.92 26.11
CA PHE A 488 -5.29 24.70 25.55
C PHE A 488 -6.70 24.45 26.07
N ARG A 489 -7.40 23.48 25.49
CA ARG A 489 -8.74 23.09 25.87
C ARG A 489 -8.77 21.66 26.37
N THR A 490 -9.58 21.38 27.38
CA THR A 490 -10.00 20.00 27.69
C THR A 490 -11.43 19.81 27.23
N LEU A 491 -11.65 18.67 26.57
CA LEU A 491 -12.90 18.30 25.93
C LEU A 491 -13.46 17.08 26.66
N TYR A 492 -14.77 17.10 26.95
CA TYR A 492 -15.43 16.03 27.65
C TYR A 492 -16.62 15.51 26.84
N THR A 493 -16.66 14.18 26.63
CA THR A 493 -17.77 13.48 25.97
C THR A 493 -18.29 12.39 26.89
N GLY A 494 -19.61 12.17 26.94
CA GLY A 494 -20.26 11.21 27.81
C GLY A 494 -20.70 11.85 29.13
N LEU A 495 -21.06 13.14 29.14
CA LEU A 495 -21.56 13.87 30.29
C LEU A 495 -23.06 14.14 30.21
N THR A 496 -23.66 14.25 31.41
CA THR A 496 -24.99 14.84 31.65
C THR A 496 -24.88 15.94 32.67
N GLY A 497 -25.73 16.98 32.55
CA GLY A 497 -25.72 18.11 33.45
C GLY A 497 -24.41 18.88 33.47
N ALA A 498 -23.84 19.11 32.27
CA ALA A 498 -22.61 19.86 32.08
C ALA A 498 -22.73 21.32 32.53
N ALA A 499 -21.66 21.92 33.01
CA ALA A 499 -21.54 23.33 33.34
C ALA A 499 -21.86 24.23 32.15
N ALA A 500 -22.37 25.44 32.38
CA ALA A 500 -22.85 26.32 31.32
C ALA A 500 -21.72 27.16 30.71
N PRO A 501 -21.79 27.49 29.41
CA PRO A 501 -20.84 28.39 28.76
C PRO A 501 -20.69 29.73 29.47
N GLY A 502 -19.45 30.22 29.58
CA GLY A 502 -19.08 31.45 30.31
C GLY A 502 -18.84 31.26 31.81
N GLU A 503 -19.09 30.09 32.38
CA GLU A 503 -18.84 29.80 33.79
C GLU A 503 -17.34 29.62 34.07
N ASN A 504 -16.85 30.26 35.15
CA ASN A 504 -15.48 30.06 35.62
C ASN A 504 -15.45 28.84 36.56
N ILE A 505 -14.62 27.88 36.28
CA ILE A 505 -14.52 26.62 36.99
C ILE A 505 -13.19 26.55 37.74
N GLU A 506 -13.25 26.26 39.05
CA GLU A 506 -12.06 25.97 39.85
C GLU A 506 -11.62 24.53 39.71
N ALA A 507 -10.31 24.22 39.91
CA ALA A 507 -9.82 22.85 39.93
C ALA A 507 -10.56 22.02 41.01
N GLY A 508 -10.99 20.82 40.66
CA GLY A 508 -11.72 19.92 41.53
C GLY A 508 -13.23 20.17 41.58
N ALA A 509 -13.75 21.27 41.03
CA ALA A 509 -15.17 21.50 40.92
C ALA A 509 -15.86 20.48 40.00
N THR A 510 -17.10 20.10 40.35
CA THR A 510 -17.89 19.19 39.51
C THR A 510 -18.34 19.89 38.23
N ILE A 511 -18.02 19.32 37.09
CA ILE A 511 -18.35 19.85 35.74
C ILE A 511 -19.47 19.08 35.03
N GLY A 512 -19.93 17.98 35.60
CA GLY A 512 -20.99 17.14 35.08
C GLY A 512 -21.00 15.76 35.72
N ARG A 513 -21.79 14.85 35.16
CA ARG A 513 -21.88 13.46 35.63
C ARG A 513 -21.78 12.52 34.41
N ILE A 514 -21.17 11.34 34.60
CA ILE A 514 -21.09 10.31 33.53
C ILE A 514 -22.50 9.92 33.08
N ALA A 515 -22.73 10.01 31.77
CA ALA A 515 -23.98 9.63 31.12
C ALA A 515 -24.14 8.09 31.09
N PRO A 516 -25.38 7.56 31.02
CA PRO A 516 -25.61 6.17 30.62
C PRO A 516 -25.09 5.93 29.17
N SER A 517 -24.56 4.74 28.92
CA SER A 517 -24.09 4.33 27.60
C SER A 517 -24.61 2.93 27.26
N THR A 518 -24.86 2.67 25.96
CA THR A 518 -25.37 1.39 25.44
C THR A 518 -24.32 0.61 24.63
N GLU A 519 -23.24 1.25 24.22
CA GLU A 519 -22.22 0.62 23.37
C GLU A 519 -21.06 0.00 24.15
N LEU A 520 -20.53 0.75 25.09
CA LEU A 520 -19.53 0.35 26.08
C LEU A 520 -20.05 0.69 27.51
N PRO A 521 -19.44 0.18 28.58
CA PRO A 521 -19.75 0.61 29.92
C PRO A 521 -19.74 2.14 30.05
N PRO A 522 -20.59 2.75 30.90
CA PRO A 522 -20.62 4.19 31.12
C PRO A 522 -19.22 4.74 31.39
N HIS A 523 -18.84 5.80 30.68
CA HIS A 523 -17.54 6.44 30.78
C HIS A 523 -17.61 7.92 30.40
N VAL A 524 -16.57 8.66 30.77
CA VAL A 524 -16.30 9.98 30.23
C VAL A 524 -15.00 9.92 29.45
N ARG A 525 -15.02 10.43 28.24
CA ARG A 525 -13.83 10.66 27.42
C ARG A 525 -13.28 12.03 27.72
N VAL A 526 -11.97 12.11 27.90
CA VAL A 526 -11.23 13.36 28.10
C VAL A 526 -10.19 13.48 27.01
N GLN A 527 -10.23 14.59 26.26
CA GLN A 527 -9.25 14.93 25.25
C GLN A 527 -8.62 16.30 25.56
N VAL A 528 -7.41 16.54 25.07
CA VAL A 528 -6.77 17.86 25.10
C VAL A 528 -6.65 18.37 23.67
N ALA A 529 -7.07 19.62 23.39
CA ALA A 529 -6.86 20.27 22.11
C ALA A 529 -5.89 21.46 22.28
N ALA A 530 -4.76 21.41 21.57
CA ALA A 530 -3.79 22.50 21.55
C ALA A 530 -4.21 23.64 20.59
N ALA A 531 -5.05 23.32 19.60
CA ALA A 531 -5.56 24.23 18.58
C ALA A 531 -6.96 24.77 18.94
N PRO A 532 -7.40 25.91 18.39
CA PRO A 532 -8.80 26.30 18.36
C PRO A 532 -9.67 25.28 17.63
N LEU A 533 -10.94 25.19 18.01
CA LEU A 533 -11.92 24.26 17.45
C LEU A 533 -12.86 24.94 16.43
N ASP A 534 -12.52 26.11 15.93
CA ASP A 534 -13.35 26.85 14.99
C ASP A 534 -13.51 26.08 13.67
N GLY A 535 -14.75 25.91 13.23
CA GLY A 535 -15.09 25.21 11.99
C GLY A 535 -15.04 23.67 12.07
N TRP A 536 -14.86 23.08 13.28
CA TRP A 536 -14.96 21.64 13.48
C TRP A 536 -16.44 21.22 13.54
N ALA A 537 -16.83 20.32 12.62
CA ALA A 537 -18.17 19.72 12.66
C ALA A 537 -18.29 18.66 13.77
N ALA A 538 -17.20 17.95 14.07
CA ALA A 538 -17.06 17.01 15.17
C ALA A 538 -15.58 16.82 15.51
N VAL A 539 -15.28 16.53 16.77
CA VAL A 539 -13.94 16.13 17.22
C VAL A 539 -13.82 14.61 17.04
N PRO A 540 -12.77 14.11 16.37
CA PRO A 540 -12.63 12.68 16.14
C PRO A 540 -12.33 11.93 17.46
N GLU A 541 -12.95 10.77 17.63
CA GLU A 541 -12.68 9.85 18.74
C GLU A 541 -11.44 8.99 18.46
N GLY A 542 -11.28 8.59 17.22
CA GLY A 542 -10.17 7.81 16.72
C GLY A 542 -9.77 8.24 15.32
N VAL A 543 -8.53 7.97 14.98
CA VAL A 543 -7.91 8.34 13.70
C VAL A 543 -7.10 7.17 13.13
N PRO A 544 -6.81 7.15 11.82
CA PRO A 544 -5.90 6.16 11.25
C PRO A 544 -4.50 6.25 11.87
N TYR A 545 -3.85 5.11 12.05
CA TYR A 545 -2.50 5.08 12.62
C TYR A 545 -1.48 5.84 11.78
N SER A 546 -1.61 5.79 10.46
CA SER A 546 -0.75 6.54 9.53
C SER A 546 -0.80 8.05 9.74
N GLU A 547 -1.90 8.57 10.28
CA GLU A 547 -2.10 9.98 10.59
C GLU A 547 -1.93 10.30 12.09
N SER A 548 -1.71 9.29 12.93
CA SER A 548 -1.73 9.44 14.40
C SER A 548 -0.78 10.52 14.93
N ALA A 549 0.40 10.66 14.35
CA ALA A 549 1.37 11.67 14.76
C ALA A 549 0.90 13.11 14.47
N LEU A 550 0.24 13.34 13.34
CA LEU A 550 -0.42 14.61 13.02
C LEU A 550 -1.49 14.92 14.07
N TRP A 551 -2.39 13.95 14.31
CA TRP A 551 -3.53 14.14 15.19
C TRP A 551 -3.12 14.25 16.66
N GLN A 552 -2.14 13.50 17.13
CA GLN A 552 -1.57 13.66 18.48
C GLN A 552 -0.86 15.01 18.66
N GLY A 553 -0.39 15.60 17.57
CA GLY A 553 0.09 16.96 17.57
C GLY A 553 -1.02 18.01 17.78
N LEU A 554 -2.24 17.78 17.29
CA LEU A 554 -3.40 18.63 17.51
C LEU A 554 -4.09 18.32 18.86
N PHE A 555 -4.11 17.05 19.24
CA PHE A 555 -4.73 16.51 20.46
C PHE A 555 -3.67 15.81 21.32
N PRO A 556 -2.86 16.55 22.08
CA PRO A 556 -1.84 16.00 22.95
C PRO A 556 -2.41 15.04 24.01
N ASP A 557 -1.54 14.16 24.53
CA ASP A 557 -1.89 13.15 25.53
C ASP A 557 -2.47 13.78 26.81
N PRO A 558 -3.74 13.49 27.18
CA PRO A 558 -4.38 13.98 28.38
C PRO A 558 -4.01 13.19 29.65
N THR A 559 -3.24 12.08 29.55
CA THR A 559 -2.89 11.23 30.71
C THR A 559 -2.31 12.00 31.90
N PRO A 560 -1.47 13.05 31.70
CA PRO A 560 -0.99 13.86 32.85
C PRO A 560 -2.09 14.50 33.71
N LEU A 561 -3.28 14.72 33.15
CA LEU A 561 -4.42 15.27 33.91
C LEU A 561 -5.03 14.28 34.92
N LEU A 562 -4.58 13.02 34.91
CA LEU A 562 -4.98 12.03 35.93
C LEU A 562 -4.25 12.20 37.28
N GLY A 563 -3.24 13.06 37.35
CA GLY A 563 -2.52 13.34 38.61
C GLY A 563 -1.51 12.25 39.01
N THR A 564 -1.49 11.10 38.37
CA THR A 564 -0.55 10.00 38.66
C THR A 564 -0.05 9.40 37.37
N GLN A 565 1.27 9.52 37.14
CA GLN A 565 1.89 8.99 35.90
C GLN A 565 2.08 7.46 35.90
N ASP A 566 2.17 6.83 37.09
CA ASP A 566 2.57 5.42 37.20
C ASP A 566 1.40 4.43 36.97
N ALA A 567 0.15 4.88 37.05
CA ALA A 567 -1.03 4.00 36.98
C ALA A 567 -1.45 3.66 35.54
N VAL A 568 -1.13 4.52 34.56
CA VAL A 568 -1.53 4.37 33.16
C VAL A 568 -0.36 4.73 32.27
N ALA A 569 0.42 3.72 31.85
CA ALA A 569 1.45 3.92 30.84
C ALA A 569 0.81 4.14 29.46
N ALA A 570 1.33 5.10 28.67
CA ALA A 570 0.94 5.28 27.29
C ALA A 570 1.16 3.99 26.47
N TRP A 571 0.33 3.76 25.47
CA TRP A 571 0.53 2.66 24.56
C TRP A 571 1.85 2.86 23.78
N THR A 572 2.61 1.78 23.60
CA THR A 572 3.87 1.80 22.84
C THR A 572 3.92 0.61 21.89
N PRO A 573 4.33 0.82 20.61
CA PRO A 573 4.48 -0.25 19.64
C PRO A 573 5.46 -1.33 20.11
N VAL A 574 5.10 -2.60 19.89
CA VAL A 574 5.95 -3.75 20.25
C VAL A 574 7.10 -3.94 19.28
N ILE A 575 6.96 -3.48 18.03
CA ILE A 575 7.88 -3.76 16.93
C ILE A 575 9.35 -3.39 17.26
N GLY A 576 9.59 -2.25 17.87
CA GLY A 576 10.94 -1.79 18.22
C GLY A 576 11.65 -2.76 19.17
N ARG A 577 10.97 -3.17 20.24
CA ARG A 577 11.45 -4.13 21.24
C ARG A 577 11.67 -5.50 20.61
N SER A 578 10.74 -5.97 19.78
CA SER A 578 10.83 -7.27 19.12
C SER A 578 12.00 -7.34 18.14
N LEU A 579 12.23 -6.28 17.34
CA LEU A 579 13.37 -6.21 16.43
C LEU A 579 14.71 -6.19 17.19
N GLN A 580 14.77 -5.48 18.32
CA GLN A 580 15.97 -5.50 19.18
C GLN A 580 16.21 -6.90 19.76
N GLY A 581 15.16 -7.57 20.25
CA GLY A 581 15.25 -8.95 20.75
C GLY A 581 15.74 -9.93 19.68
N ARG A 582 15.23 -9.80 18.45
CA ARG A 582 15.67 -10.62 17.30
C ARG A 582 17.17 -10.42 17.03
N ARG A 583 17.65 -9.18 16.97
CA ARG A 583 19.10 -8.88 16.78
C ARG A 583 19.97 -9.43 17.88
N THR A 584 19.46 -9.52 19.11
CA THR A 584 20.23 -9.98 20.27
C THR A 584 20.24 -11.52 20.39
N HIS A 585 19.14 -12.19 20.05
CA HIS A 585 18.94 -13.60 20.41
C HIS A 585 18.74 -14.54 19.22
N LEU A 586 18.51 -14.03 18.00
CA LEU A 586 18.36 -14.84 16.81
C LEU A 586 19.56 -14.66 15.87
N PRO A 587 19.89 -15.67 15.04
CA PRO A 587 20.99 -15.56 14.09
C PRO A 587 20.67 -14.53 13.00
N ASP A 588 21.70 -13.81 12.52
CA ASP A 588 21.59 -12.83 11.44
C ASP A 588 21.06 -13.45 10.14
N SER A 589 21.27 -14.75 9.95
CA SER A 589 20.74 -15.53 8.84
C SER A 589 19.23 -15.82 8.90
N HIS A 590 18.53 -15.34 9.93
CA HIS A 590 17.09 -15.53 10.08
C HIS A 590 16.34 -14.41 9.35
N PRO A 591 15.97 -14.58 8.05
CA PRO A 591 15.48 -13.50 7.21
C PRO A 591 14.08 -13.03 7.60
N MET A 592 13.81 -11.78 7.37
CA MET A 592 12.46 -11.23 7.31
C MET A 592 12.01 -11.11 5.85
N TYR A 593 10.71 -11.25 5.59
CA TYR A 593 10.19 -11.16 4.23
C TYR A 593 10.34 -9.75 3.64
N PHE A 594 10.13 -8.70 4.44
CA PHE A 594 10.04 -7.33 3.99
C PHE A 594 11.13 -6.45 4.59
N GLN A 595 11.55 -5.43 3.82
CA GLN A 595 12.53 -4.44 4.27
C GLN A 595 11.99 -3.62 5.45
N ARG A 596 10.70 -3.28 5.40
CA ARG A 596 9.96 -2.71 6.52
C ARG A 596 9.13 -3.82 7.17
N PRO A 597 9.61 -4.41 8.28
CA PRO A 597 8.93 -5.50 8.95
C PRO A 597 7.57 -5.07 9.51
N ILE A 598 6.66 -6.03 9.64
CA ILE A 598 5.34 -5.85 10.22
C ILE A 598 5.30 -6.58 11.55
N ALA A 599 4.77 -5.95 12.59
CA ALA A 599 4.49 -6.60 13.88
C ALA A 599 3.09 -7.22 13.84
N MET A 600 3.01 -8.50 13.49
CA MET A 600 1.74 -9.22 13.44
C MET A 600 1.22 -9.47 14.85
N ALA A 601 -0.01 -9.04 15.13
CA ALA A 601 -0.71 -9.24 16.39
C ALA A 601 -1.66 -10.44 16.35
N ARG A 602 -2.43 -10.57 15.27
CA ARG A 602 -3.46 -11.60 15.12
C ARG A 602 -3.55 -12.08 13.67
N ALA A 603 -4.24 -13.20 13.49
CA ALA A 603 -4.64 -13.65 12.16
C ALA A 603 -5.98 -14.40 12.22
N ARG A 604 -6.80 -14.23 11.20
CA ARG A 604 -8.08 -14.89 11.07
C ARG A 604 -8.39 -15.18 9.61
N ASP A 605 -8.74 -16.43 9.32
CA ASP A 605 -9.11 -16.89 7.98
C ASP A 605 -8.01 -16.56 6.94
N THR A 606 -8.27 -15.70 5.95
CA THR A 606 -7.33 -15.29 4.91
C THR A 606 -6.53 -14.02 5.27
N ARG A 607 -6.67 -13.49 6.50
CA ARG A 607 -6.09 -12.20 6.85
C ARG A 607 -5.23 -12.23 8.10
N PHE A 608 -4.13 -11.47 8.03
CA PHE A 608 -3.35 -11.05 9.18
C PHE A 608 -3.78 -9.66 9.64
N TYR A 609 -3.52 -9.37 10.91
CA TYR A 609 -3.71 -8.04 11.52
C TYR A 609 -2.43 -7.67 12.27
N ASP A 610 -1.92 -6.47 12.03
CA ASP A 610 -0.76 -5.96 12.76
C ASP A 610 -1.17 -5.34 14.12
N GLU A 611 -0.16 -4.90 14.88
CA GLU A 611 -0.40 -4.26 16.18
C GLU A 611 -1.10 -2.90 16.09
N GLU A 612 -1.15 -2.33 14.89
CA GLU A 612 -1.82 -1.07 14.57
C GLU A 612 -3.28 -1.29 14.13
N GLY A 613 -3.70 -2.55 13.98
CA GLY A 613 -5.05 -2.97 13.58
C GLY A 613 -5.27 -3.00 12.07
N ARG A 614 -4.23 -2.78 11.24
CA ARG A 614 -4.32 -2.90 9.79
C ARG A 614 -4.45 -4.36 9.37
N SER A 615 -5.27 -4.63 8.36
CA SER A 615 -5.47 -5.98 7.83
C SER A 615 -4.64 -6.23 6.57
N TYR A 616 -4.14 -7.46 6.42
CA TYR A 616 -3.34 -7.89 5.29
C TYR A 616 -3.87 -9.20 4.73
N LEU A 617 -4.15 -9.26 3.43
CA LEU A 617 -4.55 -10.47 2.73
C LEU A 617 -3.34 -11.42 2.61
N ASP A 618 -3.50 -12.67 3.06
CA ASP A 618 -2.46 -13.70 2.98
C ASP A 618 -2.53 -14.48 1.66
N ALA A 619 -1.70 -14.12 0.71
CA ALA A 619 -1.50 -14.88 -0.52
C ALA A 619 -0.22 -15.74 -0.50
N LEU A 620 0.50 -15.76 0.64
CA LEU A 620 1.85 -16.32 0.78
C LEU A 620 1.90 -17.61 1.58
N ASN A 621 1.13 -17.73 2.68
CA ASN A 621 1.40 -18.68 3.75
C ASN A 621 0.73 -20.03 3.50
N ASN A 622 1.48 -20.97 2.94
CA ASN A 622 1.01 -22.32 2.63
C ASN A 622 0.90 -23.26 3.84
N VAL A 623 1.21 -22.82 5.04
CA VAL A 623 1.15 -23.63 6.27
C VAL A 623 -0.26 -23.71 6.82
N THR A 624 -1.00 -22.60 6.77
CA THR A 624 -2.36 -22.47 7.29
C THR A 624 -3.39 -22.83 6.20
N LEU A 625 -3.53 -24.14 5.96
CA LEU A 625 -4.33 -24.67 4.85
C LEU A 625 -5.78 -24.21 4.89
N VAL A 626 -6.43 -24.32 6.07
CA VAL A 626 -7.85 -23.99 6.27
C VAL A 626 -8.05 -22.61 6.91
N GLY A 627 -7.12 -21.70 6.66
CA GLY A 627 -7.13 -20.36 7.21
C GLY A 627 -6.55 -20.23 8.62
N HIS A 628 -6.25 -19.01 9.00
CA HIS A 628 -5.72 -18.68 10.31
C HIS A 628 -6.78 -18.77 11.40
N GLY A 629 -6.39 -19.25 12.59
CA GLY A 629 -7.24 -19.21 13.76
C GLY A 629 -8.57 -19.98 13.59
N HIS A 630 -8.61 -21.06 12.79
CA HIS A 630 -9.83 -21.80 12.50
C HIS A 630 -10.46 -22.37 13.79
N PRO A 631 -11.74 -22.05 14.13
CA PRO A 631 -12.30 -22.32 15.47
C PRO A 631 -12.30 -23.81 15.84
N ARG A 632 -12.59 -24.68 14.86
CA ARG A 632 -12.63 -26.13 15.11
C ARG A 632 -11.25 -26.67 15.49
N LEU A 633 -10.18 -26.19 14.82
CA LEU A 633 -8.80 -26.60 15.10
C LEU A 633 -8.34 -26.07 16.46
N VAL A 634 -8.61 -24.80 16.76
CA VAL A 634 -8.28 -24.20 18.05
C VAL A 634 -8.96 -24.97 19.19
N ASN A 635 -10.27 -25.24 19.05
CA ASN A 635 -11.06 -25.94 20.06
C ASN A 635 -10.60 -27.39 20.27
N VAL A 636 -10.26 -28.13 19.17
CA VAL A 636 -9.80 -29.52 19.31
C VAL A 636 -8.42 -29.57 19.96
N ALA A 637 -7.51 -28.68 19.59
CA ALA A 637 -6.18 -28.57 20.21
C ALA A 637 -6.29 -28.29 21.73
N ALA A 638 -7.07 -27.28 22.12
CA ALA A 638 -7.26 -26.91 23.52
C ALA A 638 -7.87 -28.05 24.36
N ARG A 639 -8.91 -28.70 23.83
CA ARG A 639 -9.54 -29.87 24.50
C ARG A 639 -8.57 -31.02 24.66
N GLN A 640 -7.80 -31.35 23.61
CA GLN A 640 -6.90 -32.49 23.65
C GLN A 640 -5.70 -32.22 24.57
N LEU A 641 -5.18 -30.98 24.60
CA LEU A 641 -4.16 -30.56 25.56
C LEU A 641 -4.62 -30.71 27.00
N SER A 642 -5.89 -30.39 27.30
CA SER A 642 -6.44 -30.53 28.65
C SER A 642 -6.72 -31.99 29.04
N ARG A 643 -6.86 -32.87 28.06
CA ARG A 643 -7.19 -34.29 28.26
C ARG A 643 -5.96 -35.18 28.36
N LEU A 644 -5.12 -35.19 27.33
CA LEU A 644 -3.95 -36.03 27.20
C LEU A 644 -3.04 -35.57 26.07
N ASN A 645 -1.74 -35.43 26.37
CA ASN A 645 -0.71 -35.37 25.34
C ASN A 645 0.49 -36.22 25.78
N THR A 646 0.85 -37.23 24.96
CA THR A 646 1.88 -38.23 25.27
C THR A 646 2.49 -38.75 23.95
N ASN A 647 3.32 -39.79 24.03
CA ASN A 647 3.95 -40.43 22.88
C ASN A 647 3.22 -41.72 22.43
N THR A 648 3.57 -42.21 21.25
CA THR A 648 2.94 -43.37 20.58
C THR A 648 3.19 -44.71 21.22
N ARG A 649 3.89 -44.80 22.35
CA ARG A 649 4.06 -46.05 23.13
C ARG A 649 2.86 -46.36 23.99
N PHE A 650 1.92 -45.46 24.13
CA PHE A 650 0.62 -45.65 24.73
C PHE A 650 -0.44 -45.82 23.65
N VAL A 651 -1.57 -46.46 23.97
CA VAL A 651 -2.71 -46.62 23.06
C VAL A 651 -3.70 -45.52 23.27
N TYR A 652 -4.08 -44.85 22.21
CA TYR A 652 -5.11 -43.80 22.14
C TYR A 652 -5.72 -43.73 20.74
N ASP A 653 -6.98 -43.37 20.65
CA ASP A 653 -7.78 -43.51 19.43
C ASP A 653 -7.36 -42.48 18.36
N GLU A 654 -6.98 -41.27 18.74
CA GLU A 654 -6.64 -40.16 17.81
C GLU A 654 -5.53 -40.58 16.82
N LEU A 655 -4.58 -41.42 17.22
CA LEU A 655 -3.50 -41.89 16.36
C LEU A 655 -4.00 -42.81 15.25
N THR A 656 -4.83 -43.81 15.62
CA THR A 656 -5.35 -44.79 14.68
C THR A 656 -6.42 -44.22 13.76
N GLU A 657 -7.34 -43.39 14.30
CA GLU A 657 -8.36 -42.70 13.50
C GLU A 657 -7.72 -41.79 12.47
N TYR A 658 -6.67 -41.04 12.87
CA TYR A 658 -5.98 -40.15 11.94
C TYR A 658 -5.23 -40.94 10.87
N ALA A 659 -4.53 -42.03 11.24
CA ALA A 659 -3.85 -42.87 10.28
C ALA A 659 -4.83 -43.50 9.26
N GLU A 660 -5.97 -44.02 9.74
CA GLU A 660 -7.03 -44.57 8.90
C GLU A 660 -7.61 -43.52 7.93
N ARG A 661 -7.96 -42.35 8.45
CA ARG A 661 -8.51 -41.29 7.62
C ARG A 661 -7.50 -40.76 6.59
N LEU A 662 -6.23 -40.64 6.98
CA LEU A 662 -5.17 -40.17 6.10
C LEU A 662 -4.89 -41.18 4.97
N THR A 663 -4.73 -42.45 5.29
CA THR A 663 -4.48 -43.50 4.28
C THR A 663 -5.66 -43.68 3.34
N ALA A 664 -6.89 -43.48 3.79
CA ALA A 664 -8.09 -43.50 2.94
C ALA A 664 -8.10 -42.39 1.84
N THR A 665 -7.25 -41.37 1.92
CA THR A 665 -7.08 -40.37 0.87
C THR A 665 -6.02 -40.75 -0.17
N LEU A 666 -5.25 -41.81 0.06
CA LEU A 666 -4.16 -42.28 -0.77
C LEU A 666 -4.58 -43.44 -1.65
N PRO A 667 -3.86 -43.76 -2.72
CA PRO A 667 -4.07 -44.98 -3.51
C PRO A 667 -3.89 -46.26 -2.67
N ASP A 668 -4.61 -47.33 -3.08
CA ASP A 668 -4.51 -48.65 -2.44
C ASP A 668 -3.07 -49.14 -2.32
N GLY A 669 -2.73 -49.68 -1.17
CA GLY A 669 -1.39 -50.22 -0.87
C GLY A 669 -0.49 -49.23 -0.09
N LEU A 670 -0.80 -47.94 -0.08
CA LEU A 670 -0.14 -46.95 0.76
C LEU A 670 -0.85 -46.87 2.12
N ASP A 671 -0.61 -47.83 2.99
CA ASP A 671 -1.42 -48.10 4.19
C ASP A 671 -0.64 -48.08 5.50
N VAL A 672 0.65 -47.69 5.51
CA VAL A 672 1.48 -47.62 6.71
C VAL A 672 2.01 -46.21 6.91
N VAL A 673 1.59 -45.58 8.00
CA VAL A 673 1.96 -44.20 8.36
C VAL A 673 3.07 -44.17 9.41
N TYR A 674 4.09 -43.39 9.15
CA TYR A 674 5.13 -43.01 10.11
C TYR A 674 4.96 -41.52 10.45
N PHE A 675 4.44 -41.23 11.64
CA PHE A 675 4.28 -39.86 12.08
C PHE A 675 5.59 -39.27 12.59
N VAL A 676 5.90 -38.05 12.11
CA VAL A 676 7.08 -37.23 12.48
C VAL A 676 6.63 -35.81 12.74
N ASN A 677 7.56 -34.82 12.86
CA ASN A 677 7.20 -33.45 13.24
C ASN A 677 7.46 -32.43 12.12
N SER A 678 8.19 -32.80 11.11
CA SER A 678 8.53 -31.91 9.97
C SER A 678 8.66 -32.70 8.67
N GLY A 679 8.44 -32.01 7.54
CA GLY A 679 8.68 -32.58 6.21
C GLY A 679 10.14 -33.01 6.01
N SER A 680 11.10 -32.34 6.66
CA SER A 680 12.50 -32.76 6.65
C SER A 680 12.71 -34.12 7.29
N GLU A 681 12.08 -34.40 8.45
CA GLU A 681 12.11 -35.75 9.08
C GLU A 681 11.44 -36.78 8.20
N ALA A 682 10.31 -36.44 7.54
CA ALA A 682 9.60 -37.35 6.66
C ALA A 682 10.46 -37.77 5.46
N ASN A 683 11.08 -36.81 4.78
CA ASN A 683 11.99 -37.04 3.66
C ASN A 683 13.27 -37.76 4.08
N ASP A 684 13.84 -37.43 5.25
CA ASP A 684 15.00 -38.11 5.82
C ASP A 684 14.71 -39.60 6.02
N LEU A 685 13.55 -39.93 6.60
CA LEU A 685 13.11 -41.31 6.82
C LEU A 685 12.90 -42.07 5.49
N ALA A 686 12.26 -41.48 4.49
CA ALA A 686 12.05 -42.07 3.19
C ALA A 686 13.37 -42.38 2.47
N LEU A 687 14.31 -41.43 2.48
CA LEU A 687 15.66 -41.60 1.93
C LEU A 687 16.45 -42.71 2.65
N ARG A 688 16.38 -42.70 3.99
CA ARG A 688 17.03 -43.74 4.80
C ARG A 688 16.48 -45.15 4.49
N MET A 689 15.16 -45.29 4.38
CA MET A 689 14.52 -46.55 4.00
C MET A 689 14.94 -46.94 2.60
N SER A 690 14.93 -46.05 1.64
CA SER A 690 15.31 -46.31 0.24
C SER A 690 16.75 -46.85 0.14
N ARG A 691 17.70 -46.17 0.79
CA ARG A 691 19.11 -46.60 0.82
C ARG A 691 19.31 -47.95 1.52
N TYR A 692 18.59 -48.16 2.62
CA TYR A 692 18.67 -49.45 3.34
C TYR A 692 18.12 -50.60 2.50
N LEU A 693 16.98 -50.42 1.85
CA LEU A 693 16.31 -51.52 1.11
C LEU A 693 17.05 -51.84 -0.19
N THR A 694 17.47 -50.86 -0.92
CA THR A 694 18.18 -51.05 -2.21
C THR A 694 19.66 -51.35 -2.06
N LYS A 695 20.26 -51.06 -0.89
CA LYS A 695 21.71 -51.07 -0.65
C LYS A 695 22.49 -50.19 -1.62
N ARG A 696 21.92 -49.04 -1.95
CA ARG A 696 22.46 -48.04 -2.87
C ARG A 696 22.41 -46.65 -2.21
N ASP A 697 23.27 -45.72 -2.66
CA ASP A 697 23.37 -44.38 -2.05
C ASP A 697 22.90 -43.25 -2.97
N ASP A 698 22.93 -43.51 -4.29
CA ASP A 698 22.67 -42.49 -5.29
C ASP A 698 21.16 -42.13 -5.35
N ILE A 699 20.87 -40.83 -5.38
CA ILE A 699 19.52 -40.28 -5.44
C ILE A 699 19.40 -39.37 -6.68
N VAL A 700 18.38 -39.61 -7.48
CA VAL A 700 18.04 -38.76 -8.59
C VAL A 700 16.94 -37.77 -8.16
N ILE A 701 17.09 -36.51 -8.51
CA ILE A 701 16.18 -35.40 -8.12
C ILE A 701 15.91 -34.50 -9.30
N ILE A 702 14.94 -33.59 -9.16
CA ILE A 702 14.76 -32.46 -10.08
C ILE A 702 15.62 -31.29 -9.58
N ASP A 703 16.32 -30.59 -10.48
CA ASP A 703 17.08 -29.37 -10.07
C ASP A 703 16.15 -28.28 -9.52
N ASP A 704 16.70 -27.34 -8.76
CA ASP A 704 15.99 -26.26 -8.06
C ASP A 704 14.90 -26.72 -7.06
N ALA A 705 14.76 -28.02 -6.79
CA ALA A 705 13.85 -28.54 -5.76
C ALA A 705 14.29 -28.17 -4.33
N TYR A 706 13.35 -28.24 -3.39
CA TYR A 706 13.59 -28.06 -1.96
C TYR A 706 12.88 -29.14 -1.13
N HIS A 707 13.64 -30.00 -0.47
CA HIS A 707 13.11 -31.12 0.30
C HIS A 707 13.31 -31.02 1.82
N GLY A 708 14.03 -30.01 2.31
CA GLY A 708 14.27 -29.80 3.72
C GLY A 708 15.71 -29.40 4.07
N TYR A 709 16.07 -29.52 5.38
CA TYR A 709 17.33 -28.99 5.90
C TYR A 709 18.10 -29.91 6.85
N THR A 710 17.61 -31.14 7.16
CA THR A 710 18.44 -32.13 7.85
C THR A 710 19.61 -32.52 6.95
N SER A 711 20.71 -33.02 7.53
CA SER A 711 21.94 -33.30 6.77
C SER A 711 21.69 -34.13 5.50
N VAL A 712 20.97 -35.23 5.63
CA VAL A 712 20.68 -36.13 4.48
C VAL A 712 19.78 -35.47 3.44
N VAL A 713 18.80 -34.68 3.89
CA VAL A 713 17.84 -34.02 2.99
C VAL A 713 18.44 -32.75 2.37
N SER A 714 19.32 -32.06 3.08
CA SER A 714 20.10 -30.92 2.52
C SER A 714 20.97 -31.37 1.34
N ASP A 715 21.52 -32.58 1.39
CA ASP A 715 22.35 -33.17 0.34
C ASP A 715 21.58 -33.42 -0.96
N VAL A 716 20.25 -33.58 -0.89
CA VAL A 716 19.37 -33.79 -2.04
C VAL A 716 18.46 -32.60 -2.33
N SER A 717 18.73 -31.45 -1.71
CA SER A 717 17.99 -30.20 -1.94
C SER A 717 18.87 -29.20 -2.69
N PRO A 718 18.69 -28.98 -4.00
CA PRO A 718 19.49 -28.05 -4.80
C PRO A 718 19.57 -26.64 -4.22
N SER A 719 18.48 -26.13 -3.71
CA SER A 719 18.42 -24.83 -3.03
C SER A 719 19.30 -24.73 -1.75
N ARG A 720 19.81 -25.86 -1.26
CA ARG A 720 20.71 -25.94 -0.11
C ARG A 720 22.14 -26.23 -0.51
N TYR A 721 22.41 -27.35 -1.19
CA TYR A 721 23.77 -27.71 -1.53
C TYR A 721 24.45 -26.74 -2.51
N LYS A 722 23.73 -25.92 -3.26
CA LYS A 722 24.30 -24.83 -4.06
C LYS A 722 25.14 -23.85 -3.24
N HIS A 723 24.96 -23.81 -1.88
CA HIS A 723 25.73 -22.97 -0.98
C HIS A 723 26.98 -23.64 -0.40
N TYR A 724 27.07 -24.98 -0.38
CA TYR A 724 28.19 -25.69 0.25
C TYR A 724 28.75 -26.85 -0.57
N GLY A 725 28.21 -27.09 -1.74
CA GLY A 725 28.67 -28.12 -2.66
C GLY A 725 27.69 -29.30 -2.78
N LYS A 726 27.58 -29.81 -4.00
CA LYS A 726 26.72 -30.95 -4.32
C LYS A 726 27.44 -32.26 -3.98
N PRO A 727 26.81 -33.18 -3.22
CA PRO A 727 27.37 -34.52 -3.02
C PRO A 727 27.45 -35.36 -4.30
N ASP A 728 28.44 -36.24 -4.42
CA ASP A 728 28.62 -37.14 -5.57
C ASP A 728 27.48 -38.16 -5.73
N THR A 729 26.72 -38.40 -4.67
CA THR A 729 25.56 -39.29 -4.66
C THR A 729 24.24 -38.62 -5.05
N THR A 730 24.26 -37.33 -5.40
CA THR A 730 23.07 -36.58 -5.77
C THR A 730 23.11 -36.18 -7.24
N HIS A 731 22.08 -36.58 -7.99
CA HIS A 731 21.99 -36.43 -9.43
C HIS A 731 20.80 -35.57 -9.85
N PRO A 732 20.99 -34.26 -10.03
CA PRO A 732 19.92 -33.39 -10.48
C PRO A 732 19.64 -33.59 -11.98
N THR A 733 18.36 -33.61 -12.32
CA THR A 733 17.83 -33.63 -13.68
C THR A 733 17.21 -32.29 -14.04
N PRO A 734 17.08 -31.93 -15.31
CA PRO A 734 16.53 -30.64 -15.72
C PRO A 734 15.13 -30.38 -15.15
N VAL A 735 14.89 -29.14 -14.72
CA VAL A 735 13.54 -28.70 -14.34
C VAL A 735 12.59 -28.80 -15.52
N PRO A 736 11.43 -29.49 -15.41
CA PRO A 736 10.48 -29.64 -16.49
C PRO A 736 9.63 -28.36 -16.71
N ASP A 737 10.31 -27.24 -16.91
CA ASP A 737 9.72 -25.92 -17.09
C ASP A 737 9.32 -25.71 -18.55
N ARG A 738 8.02 -25.54 -18.81
CA ARG A 738 7.48 -25.29 -20.14
C ARG A 738 7.59 -23.83 -20.60
N TYR A 739 7.90 -22.90 -19.70
CA TYR A 739 8.14 -21.50 -20.07
C TYR A 739 9.60 -21.23 -20.43
N ARG A 740 10.56 -21.66 -19.56
CA ARG A 740 11.99 -21.37 -19.75
C ARG A 740 12.80 -22.53 -20.30
N GLY A 741 12.28 -23.76 -20.18
CA GLY A 741 13.02 -24.94 -20.49
C GLY A 741 13.04 -25.31 -21.99
N ALA A 742 13.58 -26.48 -22.28
CA ALA A 742 13.83 -26.94 -23.65
C ALA A 742 12.52 -27.27 -24.41
N TYR A 743 11.46 -27.67 -23.72
CA TYR A 743 10.19 -28.10 -24.33
C TYR A 743 9.04 -27.22 -23.80
N GLY A 744 8.47 -26.46 -24.73
CA GLY A 744 7.51 -25.39 -24.41
C GLY A 744 6.07 -25.86 -24.22
N TYR A 745 5.17 -24.87 -24.03
CA TYR A 745 3.72 -25.13 -23.92
C TYR A 745 3.12 -25.71 -25.20
N ASP A 746 3.71 -25.46 -26.35
CA ASP A 746 3.25 -25.93 -27.68
C ASP A 746 3.71 -27.36 -27.98
N ASP A 747 4.57 -27.94 -27.15
CA ASP A 747 5.06 -29.31 -27.34
C ASP A 747 4.16 -30.30 -26.57
N PRO A 748 3.33 -31.09 -27.28
CA PRO A 748 2.45 -32.06 -26.65
C PRO A 748 3.20 -33.23 -25.96
N ASP A 749 4.43 -33.49 -26.36
CA ASP A 749 5.28 -34.56 -25.84
C ASP A 749 6.27 -34.06 -24.77
N ALA A 750 6.14 -32.80 -24.32
CA ALA A 750 7.06 -32.20 -23.36
C ALA A 750 7.25 -33.05 -22.10
N GLY A 751 6.18 -33.65 -21.58
CA GLY A 751 6.24 -34.53 -20.41
C GLY A 751 7.14 -35.76 -20.65
N ALA A 752 6.94 -36.47 -21.73
CA ALA A 752 7.75 -37.66 -22.10
C ALA A 752 9.22 -37.27 -22.37
N LYS A 753 9.45 -36.14 -23.04
CA LYS A 753 10.81 -35.65 -23.35
C LYS A 753 11.57 -35.22 -22.07
N TYR A 754 10.92 -34.56 -21.15
CA TYR A 754 11.53 -34.25 -19.85
C TYR A 754 11.74 -35.52 -19.00
N ALA A 755 10.82 -36.47 -19.04
CA ALA A 755 10.97 -37.75 -18.36
C ALA A 755 12.19 -38.52 -18.87
N GLN A 756 12.48 -38.43 -20.20
CA GLN A 756 13.64 -39.11 -20.79
C GLN A 756 14.97 -38.67 -20.16
N HIS A 757 15.10 -37.40 -19.76
CA HIS A 757 16.30 -36.91 -19.05
C HIS A 757 16.52 -37.64 -17.71
N VAL A 758 15.45 -37.99 -17.00
CA VAL A 758 15.52 -38.74 -15.74
C VAL A 758 15.89 -40.20 -16.04
N ILE A 759 15.29 -40.77 -17.08
CA ILE A 759 15.57 -42.15 -17.51
C ILE A 759 17.01 -42.29 -17.98
N ASP A 760 17.50 -41.37 -18.79
CA ASP A 760 18.89 -41.33 -19.26
C ASP A 760 19.87 -41.26 -18.07
N GLU A 761 19.53 -40.48 -17.02
CA GLU A 761 20.36 -40.40 -15.81
C GLU A 761 20.34 -41.74 -15.05
N PHE A 762 19.20 -42.43 -14.96
CA PHE A 762 19.13 -43.78 -14.39
C PHE A 762 20.04 -44.74 -15.18
N ASP A 763 20.00 -44.69 -16.48
CA ASP A 763 20.79 -45.58 -17.37
C ASP A 763 22.28 -45.27 -17.27
N ARG A 764 22.65 -43.98 -17.21
CA ARG A 764 24.03 -43.56 -17.02
C ARG A 764 24.59 -44.13 -15.68
N LEU A 765 23.85 -43.91 -14.59
CA LEU A 765 24.23 -44.41 -13.26
C LEU A 765 24.33 -45.95 -13.23
N ALA A 766 23.37 -46.65 -13.85
CA ALA A 766 23.40 -48.10 -13.91
C ALA A 766 24.62 -48.62 -14.69
N ALA A 767 24.99 -47.96 -15.81
CA ALA A 767 26.20 -48.31 -16.60
C ALA A 767 27.49 -48.10 -15.80
N GLU A 768 27.51 -47.15 -14.87
CA GLU A 768 28.63 -46.93 -13.94
C GLU A 768 28.63 -47.87 -12.72
N GLY A 769 27.66 -48.76 -12.61
CA GLY A 769 27.49 -49.67 -11.46
C GLY A 769 26.90 -48.98 -10.24
N ARG A 770 26.31 -47.82 -10.41
CA ARG A 770 25.77 -46.92 -9.39
C ARG A 770 24.26 -46.74 -9.52
N ALA A 771 23.52 -47.77 -9.86
CA ALA A 771 22.07 -47.69 -10.00
C ALA A 771 21.44 -46.96 -8.80
N PRO A 772 20.52 -46.01 -9.00
CA PRO A 772 20.02 -45.17 -7.94
C PRO A 772 19.19 -45.91 -6.91
N ALA A 773 19.21 -45.42 -5.66
CA ALA A 773 18.36 -45.91 -4.58
C ALA A 773 16.93 -45.40 -4.75
N ALA A 774 16.76 -44.13 -5.14
CA ALA A 774 15.45 -43.52 -5.29
C ALA A 774 15.45 -42.35 -6.29
N TYR A 775 14.24 -42.03 -6.75
CA TYR A 775 13.87 -40.77 -7.37
C TYR A 775 12.99 -39.96 -6.40
N LEU A 776 13.45 -38.80 -6.03
CA LEU A 776 12.73 -37.86 -5.14
C LEU A 776 12.27 -36.64 -5.92
N PHE A 777 11.00 -36.27 -5.82
CA PHE A 777 10.41 -35.16 -6.58
C PHE A 777 9.31 -34.45 -5.82
N GLU A 778 9.12 -33.16 -6.13
CA GLU A 778 7.91 -32.40 -5.81
C GLU A 778 6.94 -32.51 -6.99
N ALA A 779 5.64 -32.75 -6.73
CA ALA A 779 4.63 -32.83 -7.81
C ALA A 779 4.35 -31.49 -8.50
N LEU A 780 4.61 -30.38 -7.82
CA LEU A 780 4.82 -29.03 -8.35
C LEU A 780 6.04 -28.45 -7.64
N LEU A 781 7.00 -27.93 -8.41
CA LEU A 781 8.25 -27.42 -7.83
C LEU A 781 8.04 -26.03 -7.22
N ALA A 782 8.25 -25.96 -5.93
CA ALA A 782 8.15 -24.68 -5.22
C ALA A 782 9.39 -23.81 -5.44
N GLY A 783 10.56 -24.35 -5.14
CA GLY A 783 11.86 -23.67 -5.28
C GLY A 783 12.19 -23.35 -6.73
N GLY A 784 11.86 -24.23 -7.65
CA GLY A 784 12.05 -24.07 -9.08
C GLY A 784 11.14 -23.00 -9.75
N GLY A 785 10.26 -22.34 -8.99
CA GLY A 785 9.45 -21.24 -9.53
C GLY A 785 8.00 -21.59 -9.81
N GLN A 786 7.35 -22.38 -8.98
CA GLN A 786 5.95 -22.80 -9.10
C GLN A 786 5.69 -23.60 -10.40
N VAL A 787 6.64 -24.43 -10.78
CA VAL A 787 6.59 -25.20 -12.03
C VAL A 787 5.65 -26.38 -11.89
N VAL A 788 4.63 -26.43 -12.74
CA VAL A 788 3.70 -27.56 -12.86
C VAL A 788 4.35 -28.63 -13.74
N LEU A 789 4.41 -29.87 -13.26
CA LEU A 789 4.92 -30.98 -14.06
C LEU A 789 4.06 -31.18 -15.32
N PRO A 790 4.66 -31.26 -16.51
CA PRO A 790 3.90 -31.47 -17.75
C PRO A 790 3.19 -32.85 -17.74
N PRO A 791 2.02 -32.95 -18.39
CA PRO A 791 1.29 -34.21 -18.48
C PRO A 791 2.17 -35.34 -19.04
N GLY A 792 2.08 -36.50 -18.45
CA GLY A 792 2.85 -37.69 -18.91
C GLY A 792 4.31 -37.70 -18.43
N TYR A 793 4.71 -36.85 -17.48
CA TYR A 793 6.08 -36.81 -16.96
C TYR A 793 6.39 -37.96 -16.00
N LEU A 794 5.56 -38.24 -14.99
CA LEU A 794 5.89 -39.20 -13.94
C LEU A 794 5.72 -40.65 -14.33
N ALA A 795 4.74 -41.02 -15.15
CA ALA A 795 4.43 -42.41 -15.47
C ALA A 795 5.63 -43.18 -16.10
N PRO A 796 6.33 -42.65 -17.12
CA PRO A 796 7.51 -43.36 -17.69
C PRO A 796 8.68 -43.39 -16.71
N ILE A 797 8.85 -42.38 -15.85
CA ILE A 797 9.90 -42.39 -14.81
C ILE A 797 9.64 -43.51 -13.79
N PHE A 798 8.39 -43.66 -13.33
CA PHE A 798 8.03 -44.67 -12.37
C PHE A 798 8.21 -46.08 -12.94
N ALA A 799 7.85 -46.29 -14.20
CA ALA A 799 8.11 -47.55 -14.89
C ALA A 799 9.62 -47.86 -14.96
N ALA A 800 10.43 -46.89 -15.34
CA ALA A 800 11.88 -46.99 -15.43
C ALA A 800 12.54 -47.21 -14.05
N ALA A 801 12.05 -46.55 -12.99
CA ALA A 801 12.53 -46.74 -11.62
C ALA A 801 12.27 -48.19 -11.14
N ARG A 802 11.03 -48.67 -11.30
CA ARG A 802 10.65 -50.06 -10.92
C ARG A 802 11.48 -51.11 -11.66
N GLU A 803 11.70 -50.96 -12.98
CA GLU A 803 12.53 -51.86 -13.79
C GLU A 803 13.96 -51.96 -13.26
N ARG A 804 14.51 -50.84 -12.74
CA ARG A 804 15.88 -50.75 -12.22
C ARG A 804 15.98 -50.96 -10.72
N GLY A 805 14.85 -51.21 -10.03
CA GLY A 805 14.77 -51.42 -8.58
C GLY A 805 15.10 -50.21 -7.77
N ALA A 806 14.85 -49.01 -8.32
CA ALA A 806 14.86 -47.75 -7.60
C ALA A 806 13.48 -47.45 -7.03
N LEU A 807 13.43 -46.83 -5.86
CA LEU A 807 12.18 -46.42 -5.19
C LEU A 807 11.78 -45.00 -5.56
N THR A 808 10.50 -44.68 -5.46
CA THR A 808 9.95 -43.38 -5.79
C THR A 808 9.42 -42.69 -4.55
N ILE A 809 9.81 -41.40 -4.34
CA ILE A 809 9.42 -40.62 -3.18
C ILE A 809 8.71 -39.35 -3.68
N ALA A 810 7.41 -39.21 -3.40
CA ALA A 810 6.64 -38.02 -3.66
C ALA A 810 6.67 -37.09 -2.46
N ASP A 811 7.29 -35.91 -2.62
CA ASP A 811 7.28 -34.86 -1.63
C ASP A 811 6.02 -34.01 -1.79
N GLU A 812 5.01 -34.29 -1.01
CA GLU A 812 3.71 -33.61 -0.97
C GLU A 812 3.62 -32.53 0.13
N VAL A 813 4.73 -32.17 0.75
CA VAL A 813 4.80 -31.24 1.88
C VAL A 813 4.20 -29.86 1.54
N GLN A 814 4.20 -29.46 0.29
CA GLN A 814 3.67 -28.18 -0.16
C GLN A 814 2.40 -28.25 -1.00
N VAL A 815 2.13 -29.36 -1.66
CA VAL A 815 1.10 -29.47 -2.70
C VAL A 815 -0.10 -30.32 -2.30
N GLY A 816 0.05 -31.21 -1.33
CA GLY A 816 -1.01 -32.09 -0.87
C GLY A 816 -2.18 -31.39 -0.15
N PHE A 817 -3.11 -32.21 0.33
CA PHE A 817 -4.31 -31.82 1.08
C PHE A 817 -5.31 -31.00 0.27
N GLY A 818 -5.52 -31.31 -1.00
CA GLY A 818 -6.55 -30.70 -1.83
C GLY A 818 -6.20 -29.31 -2.39
N ARG A 819 -4.97 -28.80 -2.16
CA ARG A 819 -4.53 -27.47 -2.62
C ARG A 819 -4.62 -27.29 -4.14
N LEU A 820 -4.43 -28.36 -4.91
CA LEU A 820 -4.50 -28.33 -6.37
C LEU A 820 -5.93 -28.36 -6.92
N GLY A 821 -6.92 -28.64 -6.07
CA GLY A 821 -8.33 -28.69 -6.45
C GLY A 821 -8.72 -29.95 -7.23
N GLU A 822 -8.01 -30.29 -8.30
CA GLU A 822 -8.28 -31.43 -9.17
C GLU A 822 -8.03 -32.77 -8.46
N ALA A 823 -6.99 -32.84 -7.65
CA ALA A 823 -6.60 -34.00 -6.88
C ALA A 823 -6.27 -33.63 -5.43
N PHE A 824 -6.42 -34.60 -4.51
CA PHE A 824 -6.08 -34.41 -3.11
C PHE A 824 -4.55 -34.40 -2.90
N TRP A 825 -3.81 -35.23 -3.67
CA TRP A 825 -2.35 -35.32 -3.70
C TRP A 825 -1.83 -34.90 -5.07
N GLY A 826 -0.73 -34.17 -5.10
CA GLY A 826 -0.19 -33.60 -6.32
C GLY A 826 0.23 -34.65 -7.37
N PHE A 827 0.83 -35.76 -6.95
CA PHE A 827 1.23 -36.81 -7.87
C PHE A 827 0.04 -37.43 -8.64
N GLN A 828 -1.17 -37.44 -8.07
CA GLN A 828 -2.38 -37.98 -8.72
C GLN A 828 -2.78 -37.19 -9.97
N THR A 829 -2.34 -35.96 -10.12
CA THR A 829 -2.58 -35.13 -11.34
C THR A 829 -1.87 -35.70 -12.58
N GLN A 830 -0.91 -36.62 -12.39
CA GLN A 830 -0.17 -37.28 -13.46
C GLN A 830 -0.79 -38.60 -13.93
N GLY A 831 -1.91 -38.97 -13.36
CA GLY A 831 -2.71 -40.13 -13.75
C GLY A 831 -2.85 -41.17 -12.65
N PRO A 832 -3.87 -42.07 -12.77
CA PRO A 832 -4.22 -43.04 -11.72
C PRO A 832 -3.16 -44.14 -11.50
N ASP A 833 -2.31 -44.42 -12.49
CA ASP A 833 -1.27 -45.44 -12.41
C ASP A 833 0.04 -44.93 -11.78
N VAL A 834 0.10 -43.64 -11.47
CA VAL A 834 1.25 -42.99 -10.82
C VAL A 834 1.10 -43.14 -9.31
N VAL A 835 1.60 -44.25 -8.77
CA VAL A 835 1.59 -44.55 -7.33
C VAL A 835 3.04 -44.61 -6.83
N PRO A 836 3.50 -43.68 -5.98
CA PRO A 836 4.86 -43.71 -5.43
C PRO A 836 5.02 -44.75 -4.33
N ASP A 837 6.27 -45.14 -4.03
CA ASP A 837 6.60 -46.03 -2.93
C ASP A 837 6.51 -45.33 -1.58
N PHE A 838 6.78 -44.02 -1.55
CA PHE A 838 6.68 -43.18 -0.39
C PHE A 838 5.96 -41.86 -0.72
N VAL A 839 5.10 -41.43 0.18
CA VAL A 839 4.51 -40.08 0.17
C VAL A 839 4.91 -39.36 1.46
N THR A 840 5.60 -38.25 1.34
CA THR A 840 5.99 -37.42 2.48
C THR A 840 5.13 -36.18 2.56
N MET A 841 4.71 -35.80 3.76
CA MET A 841 3.77 -34.71 3.99
C MET A 841 4.10 -33.94 5.27
N GLY A 842 3.62 -32.69 5.33
CA GLY A 842 3.84 -31.79 6.48
C GLY A 842 3.07 -30.49 6.31
N LYS A 843 3.63 -29.38 6.76
CA LYS A 843 3.05 -28.01 6.65
C LYS A 843 1.52 -27.97 6.80
N ALA A 844 0.81 -28.13 5.67
CA ALA A 844 -0.64 -28.11 5.58
C ALA A 844 -1.32 -29.08 6.55
N MET A 845 -0.71 -30.24 6.80
CA MET A 845 -1.21 -31.33 7.64
C MET A 845 -1.63 -30.89 9.04
N GLY A 846 -0.99 -29.88 9.59
CA GLY A 846 -1.26 -29.36 10.96
C GLY A 846 -1.84 -27.96 11.02
N ASN A 847 -2.07 -27.29 9.89
CA ASN A 847 -2.50 -25.89 9.86
C ASN A 847 -1.65 -24.96 10.75
N GLY A 848 -0.33 -25.16 10.73
CA GLY A 848 0.60 -24.43 11.60
C GLY A 848 1.03 -25.22 12.86
N PHE A 849 0.31 -26.24 13.26
CA PHE A 849 0.75 -27.14 14.33
C PHE A 849 1.85 -28.11 13.79
N PRO A 850 2.90 -28.39 14.58
CA PRO A 850 4.01 -29.25 14.10
C PRO A 850 3.56 -30.71 14.02
N VAL A 851 3.19 -31.15 12.83
CA VAL A 851 2.87 -32.53 12.47
C VAL A 851 3.28 -32.80 11.03
N ALA A 852 3.84 -33.94 10.79
CA ALA A 852 4.23 -34.45 9.48
C ALA A 852 4.15 -35.98 9.46
N ALA A 853 4.15 -36.57 8.26
CA ALA A 853 4.16 -38.02 8.12
C ALA A 853 4.88 -38.44 6.84
N MET A 854 5.30 -39.70 6.85
CA MET A 854 5.69 -40.45 5.67
C MET A 854 4.80 -41.69 5.60
N VAL A 855 4.19 -41.93 4.43
CA VAL A 855 3.33 -43.08 4.17
C VAL A 855 4.00 -43.99 3.14
N THR A 856 3.90 -45.26 3.35
CA THR A 856 4.48 -46.29 2.46
C THR A 856 3.65 -47.58 2.50
N THR A 857 4.09 -48.57 1.71
CA THR A 857 3.43 -49.87 1.63
C THR A 857 3.80 -50.76 2.84
N ARG A 858 2.92 -51.73 3.15
CA ARG A 858 3.16 -52.72 4.19
C ARG A 858 4.39 -53.56 3.92
N GLU A 859 4.69 -53.82 2.66
CA GLU A 859 5.86 -54.61 2.24
C GLU A 859 7.15 -53.87 2.58
N ILE A 860 7.26 -52.61 2.17
CA ILE A 860 8.42 -51.74 2.45
C ILE A 860 8.61 -51.58 3.96
N SER A 861 7.54 -51.33 4.70
CA SER A 861 7.59 -51.20 6.15
C SER A 861 8.18 -52.46 6.82
N ARG A 862 7.66 -53.66 6.48
CA ARG A 862 8.16 -54.92 7.02
C ARG A 862 9.61 -55.22 6.65
N ALA A 863 10.02 -54.84 5.44
CA ALA A 863 11.40 -55.05 4.99
C ALA A 863 12.40 -54.15 5.75
N PHE A 864 11.92 -52.99 6.28
CA PHE A 864 12.71 -52.09 7.09
C PHE A 864 12.72 -52.43 8.59
N ASP A 865 11.71 -53.10 9.11
CA ASP A 865 11.57 -53.47 10.55
C ASP A 865 12.84 -54.08 11.18
N PRO A 866 13.64 -54.94 10.47
CA PRO A 866 14.85 -55.51 11.04
C PRO A 866 15.93 -54.51 11.39
N THR A 867 15.86 -53.25 10.89
CA THR A 867 16.84 -52.18 11.19
C THR A 867 16.78 -51.68 12.64
N GLY A 868 15.68 -51.97 13.31
CA GLY A 868 15.41 -51.49 14.68
C GLY A 868 14.09 -50.76 14.82
N ARG A 869 13.78 -50.36 16.00
CA ARG A 869 12.51 -49.70 16.34
C ARG A 869 12.49 -48.28 15.83
N PHE A 870 11.48 -47.92 15.00
CA PHE A 870 11.15 -46.53 14.77
C PHE A 870 10.53 -45.92 16.03
N PHE A 871 11.00 -44.75 16.42
CA PHE A 871 10.42 -43.97 17.51
C PHE A 871 10.68 -42.48 17.30
N SER A 872 9.64 -41.67 17.44
CA SER A 872 9.70 -40.20 17.54
C SER A 872 8.99 -39.81 18.84
N THR A 873 9.62 -38.97 19.67
CA THR A 873 9.04 -38.54 20.95
C THR A 873 7.74 -37.78 20.78
N TYR A 874 7.69 -36.92 19.78
CA TYR A 874 6.54 -36.03 19.54
C TYR A 874 5.74 -36.42 18.28
N GLY A 875 6.31 -37.20 17.35
CA GLY A 875 5.61 -37.68 16.16
C GLY A 875 4.39 -38.49 16.54
N GLY A 876 3.22 -38.15 16.04
CA GLY A 876 1.96 -38.83 16.32
C GLY A 876 1.39 -38.63 17.72
N ASN A 877 1.79 -37.56 18.45
CA ASN A 877 1.19 -37.24 19.75
C ASN A 877 -0.32 -36.94 19.61
N PRO A 878 -1.12 -37.15 20.70
CA PRO A 878 -2.57 -37.01 20.64
C PRO A 878 -3.07 -35.64 20.13
N VAL A 879 -2.40 -34.54 20.50
CA VAL A 879 -2.83 -33.21 20.05
C VAL A 879 -2.58 -33.04 18.54
N ALA A 880 -1.40 -33.46 18.07
CA ALA A 880 -1.06 -33.37 16.64
C ALA A 880 -2.03 -34.22 15.79
N CYS A 881 -2.34 -35.44 16.26
CA CYS A 881 -3.29 -36.33 15.57
C CYS A 881 -4.72 -35.77 15.58
N ALA A 882 -5.18 -35.24 16.72
CA ALA A 882 -6.51 -34.62 16.83
C ALA A 882 -6.65 -33.41 15.92
N VAL A 883 -5.62 -32.55 15.83
CA VAL A 883 -5.60 -31.37 14.94
C VAL A 883 -5.60 -31.80 13.47
N GLY A 884 -4.75 -32.77 13.09
CA GLY A 884 -4.69 -33.27 11.72
C GLY A 884 -5.96 -33.99 11.28
N LEU A 885 -6.57 -34.76 12.16
CA LEU A 885 -7.86 -35.43 11.90
C LEU A 885 -8.99 -34.38 11.70
N GLU A 886 -9.04 -33.37 12.56
CA GLU A 886 -10.04 -32.31 12.43
C GLU A 886 -9.82 -31.45 11.17
N LEU A 887 -8.56 -31.23 10.78
CA LEU A 887 -8.23 -30.56 9.51
C LEU A 887 -8.82 -31.30 8.31
N LEU A 888 -8.65 -32.62 8.23
CA LEU A 888 -9.23 -33.45 7.15
C LEU A 888 -10.76 -33.29 7.11
N LYS A 889 -11.42 -33.28 8.29
CA LYS A 889 -12.87 -33.06 8.38
C LYS A 889 -13.27 -31.68 7.90
N VAL A 890 -12.53 -30.64 8.26
CA VAL A 890 -12.79 -29.25 7.80
C VAL A 890 -12.66 -29.15 6.28
N VAL A 891 -11.62 -29.73 5.70
CA VAL A 891 -11.43 -29.73 4.23
C VAL A 891 -12.63 -30.35 3.51
N ASP A 892 -13.14 -31.48 4.03
CA ASP A 892 -14.31 -32.18 3.45
C ASP A 892 -15.61 -31.39 3.70
N ASP A 893 -15.89 -31.05 4.96
CA ASP A 893 -17.16 -30.45 5.39
C ASP A 893 -17.40 -29.08 4.74
N GLU A 894 -16.33 -28.31 4.53
CA GLU A 894 -16.39 -26.97 3.95
C GLU A 894 -16.12 -26.97 2.43
N GLY A 895 -15.91 -28.12 1.83
CA GLY A 895 -15.69 -28.26 0.38
C GLY A 895 -14.46 -27.54 -0.15
N LEU A 896 -13.41 -27.44 0.67
CA LEU A 896 -12.27 -26.57 0.41
C LEU A 896 -11.41 -26.99 -0.79
N GLN A 897 -11.35 -28.31 -1.10
CA GLN A 897 -10.69 -28.78 -2.32
C GLN A 897 -11.42 -28.27 -3.57
N HIS A 898 -12.74 -28.30 -3.60
CA HIS A 898 -13.53 -27.75 -4.70
C HIS A 898 -13.37 -26.23 -4.82
N ASN A 899 -13.32 -25.54 -3.68
CA ASN A 899 -13.05 -24.10 -3.67
C ASN A 899 -11.69 -23.79 -4.31
N ALA A 900 -10.64 -24.56 -3.97
CA ALA A 900 -9.32 -24.43 -4.59
C ALA A 900 -9.34 -24.60 -6.13
N LEU A 901 -10.16 -25.53 -6.64
CA LEU A 901 -10.33 -25.73 -8.07
C LEU A 901 -10.97 -24.50 -8.74
N VAL A 902 -12.13 -24.09 -8.22
CA VAL A 902 -12.96 -23.05 -8.87
C VAL A 902 -12.36 -21.65 -8.70
N VAL A 903 -12.01 -21.28 -7.48
CA VAL A 903 -11.45 -19.94 -7.20
C VAL A 903 -10.00 -19.84 -7.68
N GLY A 904 -9.24 -20.94 -7.61
CA GLY A 904 -7.89 -20.99 -8.16
C GLY A 904 -7.85 -20.78 -9.68
N GLN A 905 -8.81 -21.36 -10.43
CA GLN A 905 -8.95 -21.07 -11.86
C GLN A 905 -9.34 -19.61 -12.10
N TYR A 906 -10.32 -19.10 -11.37
CA TYR A 906 -10.74 -17.70 -11.45
C TYR A 906 -9.57 -16.73 -11.21
N LEU A 907 -8.74 -16.98 -10.19
CA LEU A 907 -7.54 -16.18 -9.91
C LEU A 907 -6.57 -16.19 -11.10
N ARG A 908 -6.29 -17.36 -11.68
CA ARG A 908 -5.39 -17.47 -12.83
C ARG A 908 -5.94 -16.77 -14.07
N ASP A 909 -7.26 -16.86 -14.33
CA ASP A 909 -7.89 -16.16 -15.45
C ASP A 909 -7.74 -14.63 -15.31
N ARG A 910 -7.94 -14.11 -14.08
CA ARG A 910 -7.71 -12.69 -13.76
C ARG A 910 -6.24 -12.29 -13.97
N LEU A 911 -5.30 -13.11 -13.49
CA LEU A 911 -3.86 -12.86 -13.65
C LEU A 911 -3.42 -12.90 -15.12
N THR A 912 -3.99 -13.80 -15.91
CA THR A 912 -3.73 -13.87 -17.35
C THR A 912 -4.25 -12.62 -18.07
N ALA A 913 -5.43 -12.12 -17.69
CA ALA A 913 -5.93 -10.85 -18.23
C ALA A 913 -5.05 -9.64 -17.85
N LEU A 914 -4.37 -9.67 -16.68
CA LEU A 914 -3.36 -8.67 -16.36
C LEU A 914 -2.12 -8.77 -17.26
N ALA A 915 -1.71 -9.98 -17.64
CA ALA A 915 -0.58 -10.17 -18.55
C ALA A 915 -0.80 -9.51 -19.92
N ASP A 916 -2.04 -9.44 -20.41
CA ASP A 916 -2.37 -8.75 -21.66
C ASP A 916 -2.12 -7.23 -21.58
N ARG A 917 -2.24 -6.64 -20.39
CA ARG A 917 -2.09 -5.20 -20.15
C ARG A 917 -0.69 -4.80 -19.67
N HIS A 918 0.00 -5.70 -18.98
CA HIS A 918 1.29 -5.43 -18.36
C HIS A 918 2.39 -6.30 -18.98
N PRO A 919 3.22 -5.74 -19.89
CA PRO A 919 4.31 -6.49 -20.55
C PRO A 919 5.32 -7.13 -19.59
N LEU A 920 5.42 -6.62 -18.36
CA LEU A 920 6.29 -7.18 -17.32
C LEU A 920 5.91 -8.61 -16.92
N ILE A 921 4.61 -8.99 -17.01
CA ILE A 921 4.17 -10.36 -16.74
C ILE A 921 4.55 -11.23 -17.94
N GLY A 922 5.52 -12.13 -17.76
CA GLY A 922 5.99 -13.04 -18.78
C GLY A 922 5.20 -14.35 -18.85
N ASP A 923 4.81 -14.89 -17.68
CA ASP A 923 4.08 -16.15 -17.59
C ASP A 923 3.17 -16.19 -16.36
N VAL A 924 2.02 -16.86 -16.50
CA VAL A 924 1.08 -17.17 -15.40
C VAL A 924 0.84 -18.67 -15.44
N ARG A 925 1.28 -19.36 -14.39
CA ARG A 925 1.16 -20.82 -14.29
C ARG A 925 0.64 -21.28 -12.95
N GLY A 926 0.19 -22.52 -12.87
CA GLY A 926 -0.27 -23.11 -11.61
C GLY A 926 -1.46 -24.02 -11.76
N GLN A 927 -1.91 -24.56 -10.60
CA GLN A 927 -3.07 -25.42 -10.47
C GLN A 927 -3.72 -25.24 -9.09
N GLY A 928 -5.05 -25.12 -9.04
CA GLY A 928 -5.74 -24.79 -7.80
C GLY A 928 -5.20 -23.52 -7.15
N PHE A 929 -4.95 -23.57 -5.85
CA PHE A 929 -4.29 -22.47 -5.09
C PHE A 929 -2.77 -22.68 -4.98
N TYR A 930 -2.17 -23.06 -6.08
CA TYR A 930 -0.73 -23.15 -6.24
C TYR A 930 -0.34 -22.49 -7.56
N SER A 931 -0.03 -21.21 -7.53
CA SER A 931 0.21 -20.41 -8.74
C SER A 931 1.48 -19.58 -8.66
N GLY A 932 2.05 -19.29 -9.83
CA GLY A 932 3.19 -18.42 -10.02
C GLY A 932 2.91 -17.36 -11.08
N VAL A 933 3.29 -16.10 -10.81
CA VAL A 933 3.32 -15.03 -11.80
C VAL A 933 4.76 -14.64 -12.01
N GLU A 934 5.28 -14.91 -13.20
CA GLU A 934 6.67 -14.65 -13.54
C GLU A 934 6.84 -13.29 -14.22
N PHE A 935 7.72 -12.46 -13.67
CA PHE A 935 8.04 -11.15 -14.21
C PHE A 935 9.33 -11.18 -15.02
N VAL A 936 9.30 -10.54 -16.19
CA VAL A 936 10.43 -10.43 -17.13
C VAL A 936 10.55 -8.99 -17.60
N LEU A 937 11.76 -8.52 -17.81
CA LEU A 937 12.02 -7.21 -18.40
C LEU A 937 11.67 -7.17 -19.89
N ASP A 938 11.84 -8.32 -20.56
CA ASP A 938 11.53 -8.49 -21.96
C ASP A 938 10.99 -9.91 -22.21
N ARG A 939 9.88 -10.04 -22.93
CA ARG A 939 9.19 -11.34 -23.13
C ARG A 939 9.92 -12.25 -24.13
N ASP A 940 10.67 -11.68 -25.07
CA ASP A 940 11.36 -12.47 -26.09
C ASP A 940 12.63 -13.09 -25.50
N THR A 941 13.44 -12.32 -24.79
CA THR A 941 14.65 -12.78 -24.11
C THR A 941 14.36 -13.46 -22.79
N LYS A 942 13.18 -13.23 -22.19
CA LYS A 942 12.76 -13.68 -20.86
C LYS A 942 13.72 -13.23 -19.74
N GLU A 943 14.37 -12.06 -19.91
CA GLU A 943 15.26 -11.50 -18.89
C GLU A 943 14.52 -11.32 -17.56
N PRO A 944 15.00 -11.93 -16.44
CA PRO A 944 14.28 -11.88 -15.16
C PRO A 944 14.20 -10.48 -14.56
N ALA A 945 13.01 -10.07 -14.17
CA ALA A 945 12.75 -8.81 -13.47
C ALA A 945 12.91 -8.94 -11.93
N SER A 946 14.05 -9.42 -11.46
CA SER A 946 14.27 -9.80 -10.04
C SER A 946 14.14 -8.64 -9.07
N LYS A 947 14.73 -7.48 -9.40
CA LYS A 947 14.67 -6.27 -8.57
C LYS A 947 13.25 -5.69 -8.53
N GLU A 948 12.60 -5.68 -9.68
CA GLU A 948 11.25 -5.20 -9.87
C GLU A 948 10.27 -6.04 -9.06
N THR A 949 10.42 -7.36 -9.07
CA THR A 949 9.57 -8.28 -8.30
C THR A 949 9.65 -8.03 -6.79
N LEU A 950 10.84 -7.81 -6.25
CA LEU A 950 11.02 -7.47 -4.83
C LEU A 950 10.33 -6.14 -4.49
N LEU A 951 10.46 -5.13 -5.35
CA LEU A 951 9.80 -3.85 -5.16
C LEU A 951 8.27 -3.98 -5.26
N ILE A 952 7.77 -4.77 -6.20
CA ILE A 952 6.34 -5.08 -6.35
C ILE A 952 5.81 -5.73 -5.05
N CYS A 953 6.55 -6.70 -4.47
CA CYS A 953 6.16 -7.32 -3.21
C CYS A 953 6.09 -6.31 -2.05
N GLU A 954 7.05 -5.37 -1.95
CA GLU A 954 7.00 -4.29 -0.95
C GLU A 954 5.77 -3.38 -1.17
N ARG A 955 5.45 -3.07 -2.43
CA ARG A 955 4.27 -2.25 -2.76
C ARG A 955 2.95 -2.96 -2.48
N LEU A 956 2.86 -4.25 -2.78
CA LEU A 956 1.70 -5.07 -2.45
C LEU A 956 1.49 -5.12 -0.93
N LYS A 957 2.57 -5.32 -0.15
CA LYS A 957 2.51 -5.26 1.32
C LYS A 957 2.02 -3.90 1.81
N ASP A 958 2.54 -2.80 1.26
CA ASP A 958 2.12 -1.44 1.61
C ASP A 958 0.64 -1.17 1.28
N ARG A 959 0.04 -2.02 0.40
CA ARG A 959 -1.38 -1.99 0.04
C ARG A 959 -2.21 -3.11 0.69
N GLY A 960 -1.66 -3.78 1.69
CA GLY A 960 -2.38 -4.80 2.47
C GLY A 960 -2.43 -6.18 1.84
N VAL A 961 -1.49 -6.53 0.95
CA VAL A 961 -1.39 -7.86 0.35
C VAL A 961 -0.01 -8.47 0.58
N LEU A 962 0.04 -9.64 1.22
CA LEU A 962 1.28 -10.34 1.52
C LEU A 962 1.56 -11.39 0.46
N VAL A 963 2.65 -11.19 -0.28
CA VAL A 963 3.20 -12.13 -1.24
C VAL A 963 4.72 -11.98 -1.26
N TYR A 964 5.44 -13.01 -1.69
CA TYR A 964 6.89 -12.98 -1.72
C TYR A 964 7.42 -13.73 -2.95
N PRO A 965 8.58 -13.37 -3.50
CA PRO A 965 9.10 -14.02 -4.69
C PRO A 965 9.68 -15.41 -4.40
N THR A 966 9.82 -16.19 -5.47
CA THR A 966 10.46 -17.51 -5.51
C THR A 966 11.17 -17.69 -6.86
N GLY A 967 11.73 -18.88 -7.07
CA GLY A 967 12.46 -19.23 -8.27
C GLY A 967 13.94 -18.89 -8.21
N PRO A 968 14.77 -19.44 -9.10
CA PRO A 968 16.22 -19.25 -9.11
C PRO A 968 16.64 -17.77 -9.26
N ALA A 969 15.85 -16.98 -9.98
CA ALA A 969 16.08 -15.56 -10.22
C ALA A 969 15.24 -14.63 -9.32
N TRP A 970 14.44 -15.15 -8.40
CA TRP A 970 13.58 -14.34 -7.50
C TRP A 970 12.62 -13.39 -8.25
N ASN A 971 12.14 -13.80 -9.41
CA ASN A 971 11.28 -13.02 -10.29
C ASN A 971 9.85 -13.58 -10.44
N ILE A 972 9.44 -14.50 -9.56
CA ILE A 972 8.14 -15.18 -9.64
C ILE A 972 7.38 -14.95 -8.34
N LEU A 973 6.21 -14.32 -8.38
CA LEU A 973 5.32 -14.24 -7.22
C LEU A 973 4.82 -15.65 -6.87
N LYS A 974 5.04 -16.03 -5.63
CA LYS A 974 4.61 -17.31 -5.07
C LYS A 974 3.23 -17.17 -4.44
N LEU A 975 2.18 -17.66 -5.10
CA LEU A 975 0.80 -17.59 -4.64
C LEU A 975 0.36 -18.95 -4.09
N LYS A 976 0.16 -19.01 -2.78
CA LYS A 976 -0.28 -20.18 -2.02
C LYS A 976 -1.21 -19.79 -0.87
N PRO A 977 -2.35 -19.14 -1.17
CA PRO A 977 -3.28 -18.71 -0.13
C PRO A 977 -3.88 -19.91 0.63
N PRO A 978 -4.53 -19.70 1.78
CA PRO A 978 -5.39 -20.66 2.43
C PRO A 978 -6.48 -21.18 1.49
N LEU A 979 -6.99 -22.41 1.71
CA LEU A 979 -8.08 -22.96 0.88
C LEU A 979 -9.42 -22.24 1.08
N THR A 980 -9.55 -21.43 2.12
CA THR A 980 -10.71 -20.57 2.39
C THR A 980 -10.71 -19.30 1.55
N PHE A 981 -9.68 -19.08 0.73
CA PHE A 981 -9.55 -17.90 -0.13
C PHE A 981 -10.76 -17.76 -1.07
N THR A 982 -11.41 -16.62 -1.07
CA THR A 982 -12.65 -16.37 -1.80
C THR A 982 -12.41 -15.70 -3.17
N ARG A 983 -13.46 -15.59 -3.98
CA ARG A 983 -13.39 -14.77 -5.21
C ARG A 983 -13.12 -13.29 -4.89
N ALA A 984 -13.71 -12.77 -3.82
CA ALA A 984 -13.46 -11.40 -3.39
C ALA A 984 -11.99 -11.19 -2.99
N ASP A 985 -11.35 -12.17 -2.34
CA ASP A 985 -9.92 -12.12 -2.04
C ASP A 985 -9.08 -12.18 -3.32
N ALA A 986 -9.52 -12.96 -4.33
CA ALA A 986 -8.85 -13.02 -5.63
C ALA A 986 -8.97 -11.69 -6.39
N ASP A 987 -10.13 -11.03 -6.33
CA ASP A 987 -10.34 -9.69 -6.87
C ASP A 987 -9.45 -8.68 -6.16
N ASP A 988 -9.46 -8.69 -4.82
CA ASP A 988 -8.63 -7.83 -3.97
C ASP A 988 -7.14 -7.96 -4.33
N PHE A 989 -6.64 -9.19 -4.46
CA PHE A 989 -5.26 -9.46 -4.88
C PHE A 989 -4.96 -8.91 -6.27
N THR A 990 -5.80 -9.24 -7.26
CA THR A 990 -5.54 -8.89 -8.66
C THR A 990 -5.70 -7.41 -8.94
N ASP A 991 -6.69 -6.75 -8.32
CA ASP A 991 -6.89 -5.31 -8.44
C ASP A 991 -5.74 -4.53 -7.79
N THR A 992 -5.26 -5.01 -6.63
CA THR A 992 -4.08 -4.42 -5.97
C THR A 992 -2.82 -4.61 -6.81
N LEU A 993 -2.62 -5.79 -7.41
CA LEU A 993 -1.49 -6.04 -8.31
C LEU A 993 -1.56 -5.15 -9.56
N ASP A 994 -2.74 -5.02 -10.16
CA ASP A 994 -2.98 -4.13 -11.30
C ASP A 994 -2.61 -2.69 -10.96
N ASP A 995 -3.07 -2.20 -9.80
CA ASP A 995 -2.75 -0.86 -9.32
C ASP A 995 -1.23 -0.66 -9.14
N VAL A 996 -0.53 -1.61 -8.54
CA VAL A 996 0.93 -1.55 -8.39
C VAL A 996 1.63 -1.50 -9.75
N LEU A 997 1.22 -2.34 -10.69
CA LEU A 997 1.82 -2.38 -12.03
C LEU A 997 1.50 -1.12 -12.87
N GLU A 998 0.33 -0.51 -12.65
CA GLU A 998 -0.07 0.74 -13.32
C GLU A 998 0.63 1.96 -12.72
N THR A 999 0.67 2.08 -11.39
CA THR A 999 1.27 3.23 -10.69
C THR A 999 2.80 3.17 -10.65
N GLY A 1000 3.37 1.98 -10.75
CA GLY A 1000 4.81 1.72 -10.72
C GLY A 1000 5.31 1.22 -9.35
N TRP A 1001 6.51 0.67 -9.37
CA TRP A 1001 7.16 -0.01 -8.23
C TRP A 1001 8.56 0.51 -7.92
#